data_018e6b9d58722ab4a9d5a8e7a6cc3596
#
_entry.id   018e6b9d58722ab4a9d5a8e7a6cc3596
#
_cell.length_a   1.000
_cell.length_b   1.000
_cell.length_c   1.000
_cell.angle_alpha   90.00
_cell.angle_beta   90.00
_cell.angle_gamma   90.00
#
_symmetry.space_group_name_H-M   'P 1'
#
loop_
_entity.id
_entity.type
_entity.pdbx_description
1 polymer ?
#
loop_
_entity_poly.entity_id
_entity_poly.type
_entity_poly.pdbx_seq_one_letter_code
_entity_poly.pdbx_strand_id
1 'polypeptide(L)'
;MTSQASMPASNIRVALYTVFHLNLAFSSVETEQHSEVVKRCYWPLLQLAEGGIPVGLELTAYTLECINAVDPAWVIRFKELLEQQKCELVASGDSQIIGPLIPAEVNCANLRLGQEAYQRLLGISPRLAYLNEQAVSAGLLDIYIDEGFEAVVVEWDNPFSHNPEWQRERLMRPQSLKSASGRQIKVIWNHAIAFQKFQRYVHGELTLEDYLQYLRKVLKPGTMAFPVYGSDAEVFDFRPGRYHTEAEPISGEWQRIALLFMALNDLDGYQWSLPSKLLQNWQDLEPLALTNAQHPVSVKKQAKYNITRWGLSGRNDLHLNSLCYQRLAELKAQPNTDDASWRDLCRLWASDLRTHLTQARYDALALTKMASPAPTFTPWQTREDIRIHYDEARRRLEVQTPDIRLTLNGNRGLAIDTLAFASHDFEAVVGTLSHGYFDHISYGVDFYSNHLLLERFRDRDRVADLNRVEYLLGEQDGYLVIYCRQALKSGAILKWYRLEGERLFSGFYFEESSRPEASVRLGFMTLLDCEQRAWYQTRLGGHRDEYFQITSDMDQGAPISSIVSSSSALGATSGSICFGTLARGIRIDWNPALCAALPMISSKKIDEQYLNRLWFSLAEADETLKPGGQLLSLELCISPDSQTSRPSATETSKTEEQSL
;
A
#
# COMPACT_ATOMS: atom_id res chain seq x y z
N MET A 1 -49.55 14.75 38.96
CA MET A 1 -49.82 13.87 37.79
C MET A 1 -49.49 14.70 36.55
N THR A 2 -48.27 14.66 36.13
CA THR A 2 -47.77 15.31 34.89
C THR A 2 -47.51 14.21 33.87
N SER A 3 -48.37 14.20 32.85
CA SER A 3 -48.28 13.31 31.70
C SER A 3 -46.97 13.55 30.94
N GLN A 4 -46.05 12.62 30.99
CA GLN A 4 -44.96 12.53 30.04
C GLN A 4 -45.54 12.06 28.69
N ALA A 5 -45.64 12.98 27.76
CA ALA A 5 -45.90 12.68 26.37
C ALA A 5 -44.70 11.87 25.84
N SER A 6 -44.88 10.55 25.62
CA SER A 6 -43.96 9.72 24.86
C SER A 6 -43.90 10.24 23.44
N MET A 7 -42.73 10.76 23.03
CA MET A 7 -42.47 10.98 21.63
C MET A 7 -42.65 9.70 20.85
N PRO A 8 -43.28 9.70 19.67
CA PRO A 8 -43.39 8.52 18.86
C PRO A 8 -41.97 8.09 18.47
N ALA A 9 -41.65 6.80 18.72
CA ALA A 9 -40.43 6.18 18.19
C ALA A 9 -40.44 6.38 16.67
N SER A 10 -39.57 7.26 16.16
CA SER A 10 -39.37 7.38 14.74
C SER A 10 -38.92 6.00 14.25
N ASN A 11 -39.70 5.38 13.35
CA ASN A 11 -39.36 4.14 12.64
C ASN A 11 -38.16 4.48 11.72
N ILE A 12 -36.95 4.52 12.27
CA ILE A 12 -35.73 4.69 11.49
C ILE A 12 -35.56 3.42 10.67
N ARG A 13 -35.79 3.49 9.36
CA ARG A 13 -35.52 2.40 8.43
C ARG A 13 -34.01 2.34 8.20
N VAL A 14 -33.47 1.10 8.16
CA VAL A 14 -32.07 0.86 7.79
C VAL A 14 -31.91 1.13 6.30
N ALA A 15 -31.00 2.03 5.94
CA ALA A 15 -30.67 2.32 4.55
C ALA A 15 -29.79 1.20 3.98
N LEU A 16 -30.29 0.47 2.98
CA LEU A 16 -29.55 -0.53 2.23
C LEU A 16 -28.96 0.12 0.98
N TYR A 17 -27.70 -0.15 0.70
CA TYR A 17 -27.03 0.39 -0.50
C TYR A 17 -26.08 -0.62 -1.13
N THR A 18 -25.75 -0.37 -2.39
CA THR A 18 -24.76 -1.13 -3.17
C THR A 18 -23.78 -0.19 -3.86
N VAL A 19 -22.56 -0.67 -4.07
CA VAL A 19 -21.58 -0.06 -4.98
C VAL A 19 -20.98 -1.18 -5.82
N PHE A 20 -21.53 -1.36 -7.04
CA PHE A 20 -20.98 -2.33 -7.99
C PHE A 20 -19.74 -1.74 -8.65
N HIS A 21 -18.63 -2.45 -8.56
CA HIS A 21 -17.38 -2.10 -9.21
C HIS A 21 -17.36 -2.66 -10.63
N LEU A 22 -17.12 -1.79 -11.62
CA LEU A 22 -17.06 -2.12 -13.05
C LEU A 22 -15.63 -1.91 -13.54
N ASN A 23 -14.99 -2.97 -14.05
CA ASN A 23 -13.59 -2.90 -14.46
C ASN A 23 -13.27 -3.66 -15.75
N LEU A 24 -13.30 -2.97 -16.90
CA LEU A 24 -12.84 -3.53 -18.17
C LEU A 24 -11.31 -3.58 -18.32
N ALA A 25 -10.56 -2.93 -17.42
CA ALA A 25 -9.10 -3.07 -17.35
C ALA A 25 -8.65 -4.34 -16.63
N PHE A 26 -9.57 -5.05 -15.96
CA PHE A 26 -9.22 -6.22 -15.15
C PHE A 26 -8.33 -7.20 -15.93
N SER A 27 -7.25 -7.65 -15.28
CA SER A 27 -6.16 -8.39 -15.91
C SER A 27 -6.54 -9.70 -16.60
N SER A 28 -7.74 -10.23 -16.33
CA SER A 28 -8.27 -11.46 -16.94
C SER A 28 -9.44 -11.20 -17.90
N VAL A 29 -9.73 -9.93 -18.24
CA VAL A 29 -10.71 -9.56 -19.28
C VAL A 29 -9.93 -9.07 -20.50
N GLU A 30 -10.03 -9.77 -21.60
CA GLU A 30 -9.40 -9.36 -22.87
C GLU A 30 -10.29 -8.34 -23.60
N THR A 31 -9.68 -7.50 -24.44
CA THR A 31 -10.39 -6.40 -25.13
C THR A 31 -11.56 -6.88 -25.99
N GLU A 32 -11.43 -8.06 -26.61
CA GLU A 32 -12.46 -8.69 -27.45
C GLU A 32 -13.70 -9.10 -26.64
N GLN A 33 -13.55 -9.25 -25.31
CA GLN A 33 -14.63 -9.63 -24.40
C GLN A 33 -15.42 -8.42 -23.86
N HIS A 34 -14.95 -7.18 -24.06
CA HIS A 34 -15.57 -5.98 -23.49
C HIS A 34 -17.06 -5.88 -23.83
N SER A 35 -17.44 -6.11 -25.09
CA SER A 35 -18.86 -6.06 -25.52
C SER A 35 -19.72 -7.11 -24.82
N GLU A 36 -19.18 -8.32 -24.60
CA GLU A 36 -19.87 -9.39 -23.87
C GLU A 36 -20.03 -9.04 -22.38
N VAL A 37 -19.00 -8.51 -21.75
CA VAL A 37 -19.04 -8.08 -20.34
C VAL A 37 -20.09 -6.99 -20.15
N VAL A 38 -20.09 -5.95 -21.00
CA VAL A 38 -21.08 -4.87 -20.94
C VAL A 38 -22.49 -5.42 -21.04
N LYS A 39 -22.73 -6.32 -21.99
CA LYS A 39 -24.05 -6.93 -22.21
C LYS A 39 -24.49 -7.81 -21.03
N ARG A 40 -23.60 -8.66 -20.50
CA ARG A 40 -23.95 -9.67 -19.49
C ARG A 40 -23.91 -9.14 -18.06
N CYS A 41 -23.01 -8.19 -17.76
CA CYS A 41 -22.75 -7.74 -16.40
C CYS A 41 -23.24 -6.31 -16.14
N TYR A 42 -23.17 -5.41 -17.12
CA TYR A 42 -23.43 -3.99 -16.85
C TYR A 42 -24.86 -3.55 -17.23
N TRP A 43 -25.43 -4.06 -18.31
CA TRP A 43 -26.85 -3.81 -18.65
C TRP A 43 -27.82 -4.26 -17.57
N PRO A 44 -27.65 -5.45 -16.92
CA PRO A 44 -28.53 -5.86 -15.83
C PRO A 44 -28.56 -4.89 -14.66
N LEU A 45 -27.46 -4.17 -14.36
CA LEU A 45 -27.44 -3.15 -13.32
C LEU A 45 -28.34 -1.97 -13.64
N LEU A 46 -28.35 -1.50 -14.87
CA LEU A 46 -29.28 -0.44 -15.32
C LEU A 46 -30.74 -0.93 -15.27
N GLN A 47 -31.00 -2.19 -15.63
CA GLN A 47 -32.34 -2.79 -15.53
C GLN A 47 -32.84 -2.87 -14.08
N LEU A 48 -31.96 -3.18 -13.11
CA LEU A 48 -32.30 -3.12 -11.69
C LEU A 48 -32.75 -1.70 -11.26
N ALA A 49 -32.00 -0.69 -11.72
CA ALA A 49 -32.31 0.72 -11.44
C ALA A 49 -33.64 1.15 -12.10
N GLU A 50 -33.92 0.71 -13.31
CA GLU A 50 -35.22 0.89 -13.98
C GLU A 50 -36.36 0.28 -13.20
N GLY A 51 -36.11 -0.90 -12.63
CA GLY A 51 -37.05 -1.62 -11.76
C GLY A 51 -37.31 -0.97 -10.40
N GLY A 52 -36.67 0.17 -10.11
CA GLY A 52 -36.88 0.95 -8.89
C GLY A 52 -35.92 0.65 -7.73
N ILE A 53 -34.87 -0.12 -7.95
CA ILE A 53 -33.80 -0.36 -6.96
C ILE A 53 -32.66 0.63 -7.21
N PRO A 54 -32.38 1.60 -6.31
CA PRO A 54 -31.26 2.52 -6.47
C PRO A 54 -29.92 1.77 -6.45
N VAL A 55 -29.06 2.04 -7.45
CA VAL A 55 -27.78 1.35 -7.62
C VAL A 55 -26.63 2.35 -7.66
N GLY A 56 -25.63 2.14 -6.79
CA GLY A 56 -24.32 2.80 -6.92
C GLY A 56 -23.41 2.02 -7.88
N LEU A 57 -22.83 2.71 -8.84
CA LEU A 57 -21.87 2.15 -9.80
C LEU A 57 -20.55 2.89 -9.66
N GLU A 58 -19.49 2.13 -9.48
CA GLU A 58 -18.14 2.66 -9.47
C GLU A 58 -17.40 2.17 -10.71
N LEU A 59 -16.77 3.08 -11.44
CA LEU A 59 -15.94 2.77 -12.60
C LEU A 59 -14.93 3.88 -12.85
N THR A 60 -13.76 3.48 -13.36
CA THR A 60 -12.73 4.41 -13.81
C THR A 60 -13.14 5.11 -15.10
N ALA A 61 -12.51 6.25 -15.40
CA ALA A 61 -12.67 6.90 -16.70
C ALA A 61 -12.27 5.98 -17.85
N TYR A 62 -11.20 5.18 -17.69
CA TYR A 62 -10.79 4.18 -18.67
C TYR A 62 -11.93 3.19 -18.98
N THR A 63 -12.57 2.62 -17.97
CA THR A 63 -13.69 1.68 -18.15
C THR A 63 -14.88 2.38 -18.82
N LEU A 64 -15.21 3.61 -18.43
CA LEU A 64 -16.29 4.38 -19.04
C LEU A 64 -16.03 4.66 -20.53
N GLU A 65 -14.81 5.03 -20.89
CA GLU A 65 -14.39 5.25 -22.29
C GLU A 65 -14.46 3.95 -23.09
N CYS A 66 -14.03 2.82 -22.52
CA CYS A 66 -14.16 1.51 -23.16
C CYS A 66 -15.64 1.12 -23.39
N ILE A 67 -16.51 1.32 -22.40
CA ILE A 67 -17.95 1.08 -22.56
C ILE A 67 -18.51 1.97 -23.66
N ASN A 68 -18.18 3.26 -23.67
CA ASN A 68 -18.65 4.18 -24.70
C ASN A 68 -18.18 3.79 -26.10
N ALA A 69 -17.02 3.17 -26.23
CA ALA A 69 -16.47 2.70 -27.50
C ALA A 69 -17.22 1.45 -28.06
N VAL A 70 -17.59 0.50 -27.16
CA VAL A 70 -18.20 -0.77 -27.57
C VAL A 70 -19.73 -0.75 -27.51
N ASP A 71 -20.32 0.06 -26.62
CA ASP A 71 -21.78 0.19 -26.48
C ASP A 71 -22.17 1.59 -25.95
N PRO A 72 -22.19 2.62 -26.81
CA PRO A 72 -22.54 3.98 -26.40
C PRO A 72 -23.98 4.10 -25.87
N ALA A 73 -24.88 3.16 -26.23
CA ALA A 73 -26.26 3.17 -25.75
C ALA A 73 -26.31 2.94 -24.21
N TRP A 74 -25.40 2.13 -23.66
CA TRP A 74 -25.28 1.94 -22.22
C TRP A 74 -24.94 3.27 -21.53
N VAL A 75 -23.99 4.04 -22.07
CA VAL A 75 -23.57 5.34 -21.48
C VAL A 75 -24.70 6.35 -21.50
N ILE A 76 -25.46 6.43 -22.62
CA ILE A 76 -26.64 7.29 -22.74
C ILE A 76 -27.68 6.90 -21.70
N ARG A 77 -27.98 5.61 -21.56
CA ARG A 77 -28.97 5.13 -20.61
C ARG A 77 -28.52 5.34 -19.14
N PHE A 78 -27.24 5.13 -18.85
CA PHE A 78 -26.69 5.42 -17.54
C PHE A 78 -26.83 6.89 -17.16
N LYS A 79 -26.51 7.80 -18.09
CA LYS A 79 -26.70 9.24 -17.91
C LYS A 79 -28.15 9.59 -17.57
N GLU A 80 -29.13 9.06 -18.31
CA GLU A 80 -30.55 9.27 -18.02
C GLU A 80 -30.95 8.80 -16.62
N LEU A 81 -30.43 7.65 -16.17
CA LEU A 81 -30.72 7.11 -14.85
C LEU A 81 -30.03 7.90 -13.72
N LEU A 82 -28.86 8.50 -14.00
CA LEU A 82 -28.21 9.46 -13.09
C LEU A 82 -29.07 10.72 -12.91
N GLU A 83 -29.56 11.30 -14.00
CA GLU A 83 -30.48 12.47 -13.98
C GLU A 83 -31.77 12.18 -13.22
N GLN A 84 -32.29 10.95 -13.33
CA GLN A 84 -33.47 10.47 -12.61
C GLN A 84 -33.19 10.09 -11.15
N GLN A 85 -31.94 10.18 -10.69
CA GLN A 85 -31.51 9.72 -9.35
C GLN A 85 -31.85 8.25 -9.06
N LYS A 86 -31.84 7.40 -10.07
CA LYS A 86 -32.00 5.94 -9.95
C LYS A 86 -30.66 5.22 -9.87
N CYS A 87 -29.62 5.82 -10.45
CA CYS A 87 -28.22 5.40 -10.28
C CYS A 87 -27.40 6.52 -9.66
N GLU A 88 -26.27 6.17 -9.12
CA GLU A 88 -25.23 7.10 -8.70
C GLU A 88 -23.87 6.64 -9.23
N LEU A 89 -23.08 7.57 -9.78
CA LEU A 89 -21.68 7.35 -10.08
C LEU A 89 -20.83 7.62 -8.86
N VAL A 90 -20.09 6.61 -8.45
CA VAL A 90 -19.00 6.73 -7.46
C VAL A 90 -17.68 6.82 -8.23
N ALA A 91 -16.92 7.89 -8.07
CA ALA A 91 -15.69 8.12 -8.83
C ALA A 91 -14.57 7.16 -8.46
N SER A 92 -13.66 6.91 -9.39
CA SER A 92 -12.46 6.06 -9.19
C SER A 92 -11.17 6.62 -9.80
N GLY A 93 -11.20 7.81 -10.40
CA GLY A 93 -10.11 8.38 -11.18
C GLY A 93 -10.04 7.90 -12.63
N ASP A 94 -8.94 8.18 -13.34
CA ASP A 94 -8.73 7.69 -14.72
C ASP A 94 -8.48 6.18 -14.74
N SER A 95 -7.68 5.69 -13.83
CA SER A 95 -7.26 4.29 -13.72
C SER A 95 -7.31 3.82 -12.27
N GLN A 96 -7.37 2.49 -12.06
CA GLN A 96 -7.28 1.88 -10.73
C GLN A 96 -5.86 1.89 -10.21
N ILE A 97 -5.46 2.91 -9.48
CA ILE A 97 -4.12 3.03 -8.88
C ILE A 97 -4.16 2.76 -7.38
N ILE A 98 -3.04 2.26 -6.83
CA ILE A 98 -2.89 2.04 -5.38
C ILE A 98 -2.30 3.31 -4.77
N GLY A 99 -3.14 4.28 -4.45
CA GLY A 99 -2.73 5.62 -4.04
C GLY A 99 -1.58 5.70 -3.04
N PRO A 100 -1.56 4.90 -1.94
CA PRO A 100 -0.46 4.91 -0.98
C PRO A 100 0.91 4.45 -1.49
N LEU A 101 0.99 3.84 -2.67
CA LEU A 101 2.24 3.43 -3.35
C LEU A 101 2.70 4.42 -4.43
N ILE A 102 1.96 5.50 -4.66
CA ILE A 102 2.11 6.35 -5.83
C ILE A 102 2.32 7.79 -5.40
N PRO A 103 3.24 8.55 -6.04
CA PRO A 103 3.45 9.95 -5.73
C PRO A 103 2.18 10.80 -5.80
N ALA A 104 2.09 11.78 -4.91
CA ALA A 104 0.91 12.64 -4.77
C ALA A 104 0.49 13.30 -6.10
N GLU A 105 1.46 13.75 -6.91
CA GLU A 105 1.20 14.39 -8.20
C GLU A 105 0.46 13.48 -9.19
N VAL A 106 0.74 12.18 -9.15
CA VAL A 106 0.06 11.19 -10.00
C VAL A 106 -1.32 10.87 -9.44
N ASN A 107 -1.46 10.80 -8.11
CA ASN A 107 -2.77 10.67 -7.46
C ASN A 107 -3.69 11.84 -7.83
N CYS A 108 -3.21 13.09 -7.77
CA CYS A 108 -3.95 14.27 -8.21
C CYS A 108 -4.33 14.18 -9.69
N ALA A 109 -3.35 13.89 -10.57
CA ALA A 109 -3.61 13.77 -12.01
C ALA A 109 -4.65 12.68 -12.32
N ASN A 110 -4.57 11.53 -11.67
CA ASN A 110 -5.52 10.44 -11.85
C ASN A 110 -6.96 10.84 -11.49
N LEU A 111 -7.15 11.54 -10.38
CA LEU A 111 -8.49 11.99 -9.97
C LEU A 111 -9.01 13.11 -10.87
N ARG A 112 -8.18 14.10 -11.21
CA ARG A 112 -8.54 15.20 -12.12
C ARG A 112 -8.97 14.67 -13.48
N LEU A 113 -8.17 13.80 -14.11
CA LEU A 113 -8.47 13.21 -15.41
C LEU A 113 -9.74 12.35 -15.39
N GLY A 114 -9.98 11.66 -14.27
CA GLY A 114 -11.24 10.95 -14.04
C GLY A 114 -12.43 11.89 -14.03
N GLN A 115 -12.38 12.98 -13.26
CA GLN A 115 -13.44 13.99 -13.18
C GLN A 115 -13.73 14.63 -14.54
N GLU A 116 -12.70 14.94 -15.33
CA GLU A 116 -12.85 15.51 -16.69
C GLU A 116 -13.57 14.53 -17.63
N ALA A 117 -13.26 13.23 -17.56
CA ALA A 117 -13.93 12.23 -18.37
C ALA A 117 -15.40 12.04 -17.97
N TYR A 118 -15.71 12.03 -16.67
CA TYR A 118 -17.09 11.96 -16.18
C TYR A 118 -17.89 13.20 -16.61
N GLN A 119 -17.31 14.38 -16.49
CA GLN A 119 -17.95 15.61 -16.94
C GLN A 119 -18.22 15.59 -18.46
N ARG A 120 -17.25 15.12 -19.25
CA ARG A 120 -17.35 15.06 -20.72
C ARG A 120 -18.40 14.05 -21.20
N LEU A 121 -18.43 12.84 -20.60
CA LEU A 121 -19.29 11.75 -21.09
C LEU A 121 -20.67 11.75 -20.43
N LEU A 122 -20.75 12.09 -19.15
CA LEU A 122 -21.97 11.99 -18.35
C LEU A 122 -22.54 13.36 -17.95
N GLY A 123 -21.77 14.44 -18.05
CA GLY A 123 -22.19 15.78 -17.65
C GLY A 123 -22.24 15.99 -16.14
N ILE A 124 -21.54 15.18 -15.36
CA ILE A 124 -21.52 15.25 -13.89
C ILE A 124 -20.09 15.25 -13.35
N SER A 125 -19.93 15.78 -12.13
CA SER A 125 -18.70 15.72 -11.33
C SER A 125 -19.04 15.05 -10.01
N PRO A 126 -18.82 13.75 -9.85
CA PRO A 126 -19.16 13.01 -8.63
C PRO A 126 -18.32 13.52 -7.43
N ARG A 127 -18.96 13.63 -6.27
CA ARG A 127 -18.33 14.08 -5.01
C ARG A 127 -18.09 12.95 -4.02
N LEU A 128 -18.48 11.73 -4.37
CA LEU A 128 -18.20 10.50 -3.66
C LEU A 128 -17.21 9.68 -4.49
N ALA A 129 -16.13 9.22 -3.87
CA ALA A 129 -15.12 8.40 -4.52
C ALA A 129 -14.97 7.04 -3.85
N TYR A 130 -14.60 6.03 -4.62
CA TYR A 130 -14.20 4.71 -4.16
C TYR A 130 -12.68 4.63 -4.12
N LEU A 131 -12.11 4.24 -3.01
CA LEU A 131 -10.67 4.04 -2.91
C LEU A 131 -10.29 2.72 -3.56
N ASN A 132 -9.47 2.79 -4.61
CA ASN A 132 -9.08 1.62 -5.39
C ASN A 132 -8.38 0.58 -4.50
N GLU A 133 -8.73 -0.70 -4.68
CA GLU A 133 -8.30 -1.81 -3.84
C GLU A 133 -8.54 -1.56 -2.33
N GLN A 134 -9.36 -0.54 -2.01
CA GLN A 134 -9.63 -0.05 -0.66
C GLN A 134 -8.35 0.33 0.11
N ALA A 135 -7.28 0.66 -0.64
CA ALA A 135 -6.00 1.07 -0.08
C ALA A 135 -6.07 2.53 0.38
N VAL A 136 -5.93 2.76 1.67
CA VAL A 136 -6.08 4.07 2.30
C VAL A 136 -4.91 4.37 3.24
N SER A 137 -4.42 5.62 3.18
CA SER A 137 -3.51 6.26 4.13
C SER A 137 -4.04 7.64 4.50
N ALA A 138 -3.59 8.19 5.61
CA ALA A 138 -4.03 9.53 6.01
C ALA A 138 -3.58 10.61 5.01
N GLY A 139 -2.39 10.48 4.41
CA GLY A 139 -1.89 11.40 3.40
C GLY A 139 -2.68 11.38 2.09
N LEU A 140 -3.14 10.19 1.67
CA LEU A 140 -3.97 10.05 0.49
C LEU A 140 -5.33 10.76 0.65
N LEU A 141 -5.91 10.76 1.85
CA LEU A 141 -7.18 11.44 2.11
C LEU A 141 -7.09 12.95 1.86
N ASP A 142 -5.93 13.58 2.09
CA ASP A 142 -5.71 14.99 1.76
C ASP A 142 -5.88 15.25 0.25
N ILE A 143 -5.40 14.35 -0.60
CA ILE A 143 -5.54 14.45 -2.05
C ILE A 143 -7.02 14.44 -2.46
N TYR A 144 -7.82 13.51 -1.91
CA TYR A 144 -9.25 13.46 -2.20
C TYR A 144 -9.99 14.74 -1.77
N ILE A 145 -9.64 15.31 -0.62
CA ILE A 145 -10.20 16.59 -0.15
C ILE A 145 -9.82 17.72 -1.10
N ASP A 146 -8.55 17.79 -1.53
CA ASP A 146 -8.03 18.83 -2.40
C ASP A 146 -8.67 18.77 -3.81
N GLU A 147 -8.95 17.56 -4.31
CA GLU A 147 -9.68 17.33 -5.57
C GLU A 147 -11.21 17.49 -5.44
N GLY A 148 -11.71 17.97 -4.30
CA GLY A 148 -13.09 18.37 -4.08
C GLY A 148 -14.07 17.25 -3.73
N PHE A 149 -13.59 16.07 -3.35
CA PHE A 149 -14.46 15.00 -2.86
C PHE A 149 -14.97 15.29 -1.44
N GLU A 150 -16.25 15.05 -1.20
CA GLU A 150 -16.88 15.19 0.12
C GLU A 150 -16.83 13.92 0.94
N ALA A 151 -16.78 12.77 0.26
CA ALA A 151 -16.77 11.48 0.92
C ALA A 151 -16.02 10.44 0.11
N VAL A 152 -15.59 9.40 0.82
CA VAL A 152 -14.95 8.21 0.23
C VAL A 152 -15.64 6.92 0.70
N VAL A 153 -15.60 5.89 -0.15
CA VAL A 153 -16.02 4.53 0.21
C VAL A 153 -14.78 3.75 0.61
N VAL A 154 -14.78 3.20 1.84
CA VAL A 154 -13.66 2.48 2.45
C VAL A 154 -14.16 1.15 3.00
N GLU A 155 -13.37 0.11 2.86
CA GLU A 155 -13.63 -1.19 3.47
C GLU A 155 -13.43 -1.12 4.99
N TRP A 156 -14.31 -1.75 5.75
CA TRP A 156 -14.31 -1.69 7.21
C TRP A 156 -13.42 -2.74 7.88
N ASP A 157 -13.47 -3.99 7.42
CA ASP A 157 -12.92 -5.12 8.18
C ASP A 157 -11.40 -5.01 8.39
N ASN A 158 -10.65 -4.62 7.36
CA ASN A 158 -9.20 -4.51 7.45
C ASN A 158 -8.75 -3.35 8.36
N PRO A 159 -9.17 -2.09 8.15
CA PRO A 159 -8.79 -1.01 9.06
C PRO A 159 -9.29 -1.23 10.49
N PHE A 160 -10.48 -1.77 10.70
CA PHE A 160 -10.99 -2.09 12.04
C PHE A 160 -10.13 -3.13 12.77
N SER A 161 -9.65 -4.16 12.07
CA SER A 161 -8.79 -5.19 12.67
C SER A 161 -7.44 -4.63 13.14
N HIS A 162 -6.98 -3.54 12.55
CA HIS A 162 -5.72 -2.88 12.86
C HIS A 162 -5.84 -1.67 13.79
N ASN A 163 -7.07 -1.19 14.05
CA ASN A 163 -7.36 -0.08 14.95
C ASN A 163 -8.40 -0.56 16.01
N PRO A 164 -7.97 -1.33 17.00
CA PRO A 164 -8.88 -1.99 17.97
C PRO A 164 -9.64 -1.01 18.85
N GLU A 165 -9.22 0.25 18.91
CA GLU A 165 -9.94 1.34 19.59
C GLU A 165 -11.21 1.77 18.87
N TRP A 166 -11.38 1.40 17.58
CA TRP A 166 -12.61 1.70 16.86
C TRP A 166 -13.78 0.86 17.36
N GLN A 167 -14.92 1.48 17.52
CA GLN A 167 -16.14 0.81 17.96
C GLN A 167 -16.86 0.17 16.76
N ARG A 168 -17.22 -1.10 16.86
CA ARG A 168 -17.88 -1.85 15.78
C ARG A 168 -19.20 -1.22 15.32
N GLU A 169 -19.91 -0.57 16.23
CA GLU A 169 -21.17 0.14 15.95
C GLU A 169 -21.00 1.28 14.96
N ARG A 170 -19.80 1.77 14.79
CA ARG A 170 -19.46 2.80 13.81
C ARG A 170 -19.52 2.32 12.36
N LEU A 171 -19.39 1.01 12.11
CA LEU A 171 -19.62 0.40 10.78
C LEU A 171 -21.04 0.67 10.26
N MET A 172 -22.02 0.68 11.13
CA MET A 172 -23.45 0.73 10.78
C MET A 172 -23.98 2.16 10.58
N ARG A 173 -23.08 3.13 10.41
CA ARG A 173 -23.42 4.53 10.15
C ARG A 173 -22.29 5.24 9.41
N PRO A 174 -22.59 6.30 8.64
CA PRO A 174 -21.54 7.15 8.07
C PRO A 174 -20.65 7.75 9.16
N GLN A 175 -19.36 7.87 8.85
CA GLN A 175 -18.32 8.38 9.74
C GLN A 175 -17.46 9.42 9.02
N SER A 176 -16.40 9.92 9.69
CA SER A 176 -15.32 10.64 9.05
C SER A 176 -13.96 10.01 9.40
N LEU A 177 -13.01 10.13 8.49
CA LEU A 177 -11.61 9.82 8.67
C LEU A 177 -10.79 11.10 8.76
N LYS A 178 -9.80 11.12 9.63
CA LYS A 178 -8.83 12.20 9.78
C LYS A 178 -7.70 12.02 8.77
N SER A 179 -7.42 13.06 7.98
CA SER A 179 -6.29 13.12 7.06
C SER A 179 -4.97 13.47 7.77
N ALA A 180 -3.84 13.35 7.07
CA ALA A 180 -2.52 13.72 7.59
C ALA A 180 -2.39 15.21 7.93
N SER A 181 -3.15 16.09 7.26
CA SER A 181 -3.22 17.53 7.61
C SER A 181 -4.17 17.83 8.77
N GLY A 182 -4.86 16.84 9.32
CA GLY A 182 -5.86 17.01 10.36
C GLY A 182 -7.25 17.36 9.86
N ARG A 183 -7.45 17.52 8.54
CA ARG A 183 -8.78 17.71 7.94
C ARG A 183 -9.59 16.42 8.03
N GLN A 184 -10.87 16.50 7.75
CA GLN A 184 -11.78 15.37 7.80
C GLN A 184 -12.44 15.14 6.45
N ILE A 185 -12.63 13.88 6.06
CA ILE A 185 -13.44 13.47 4.93
C ILE A 185 -14.49 12.47 5.41
N LYS A 186 -15.71 12.58 4.92
CA LYS A 186 -16.78 11.64 5.26
C LYS A 186 -16.51 10.26 4.65
N VAL A 187 -16.97 9.22 5.33
CA VAL A 187 -16.78 7.83 4.93
C VAL A 187 -18.10 7.10 4.88
N ILE A 188 -18.32 6.38 3.79
CA ILE A 188 -19.34 5.36 3.63
C ILE A 188 -18.61 4.00 3.61
N TRP A 189 -19.10 3.05 4.39
CA TRP A 189 -18.40 1.79 4.56
C TRP A 189 -18.74 0.78 3.45
N ASN A 190 -17.72 0.08 2.99
CA ASN A 190 -17.84 -1.21 2.35
C ASN A 190 -17.56 -2.31 3.38
N HIS A 191 -18.09 -3.54 3.19
CA HIS A 191 -17.97 -4.61 4.16
C HIS A 191 -17.71 -5.95 3.46
N ALA A 192 -16.51 -6.49 3.63
CA ALA A 192 -16.08 -7.69 2.93
C ALA A 192 -16.96 -8.92 3.22
N ILE A 193 -17.37 -9.11 4.46
CA ILE A 193 -18.23 -10.24 4.84
C ILE A 193 -19.62 -10.10 4.21
N ALA A 194 -20.17 -8.88 4.11
CA ALA A 194 -21.48 -8.66 3.50
C ALA A 194 -21.47 -9.04 2.03
N PHE A 195 -20.52 -8.53 1.23
CA PHE A 195 -20.48 -8.85 -0.19
C PHE A 195 -20.13 -10.32 -0.46
N GLN A 196 -19.29 -10.97 0.35
CA GLN A 196 -19.04 -12.41 0.23
C GLN A 196 -20.29 -13.24 0.49
N LYS A 197 -21.09 -12.88 1.50
CA LYS A 197 -22.38 -13.54 1.77
C LYS A 197 -23.36 -13.34 0.61
N PHE A 198 -23.38 -12.12 0.04
CA PHE A 198 -24.18 -11.83 -1.15
C PHE A 198 -23.77 -12.70 -2.34
N GLN A 199 -22.46 -12.75 -2.66
CA GLN A 199 -21.95 -13.61 -3.73
C GLN A 199 -22.33 -15.07 -3.54
N ARG A 200 -22.18 -15.63 -2.33
CA ARG A 200 -22.55 -17.00 -2.02
C ARG A 200 -24.05 -17.27 -2.23
N TYR A 201 -24.91 -16.30 -1.91
CA TYR A 201 -26.33 -16.40 -2.23
C TYR A 201 -26.56 -16.40 -3.75
N VAL A 202 -25.97 -15.44 -4.45
CA VAL A 202 -26.14 -15.30 -5.90
C VAL A 202 -25.64 -16.53 -6.66
N HIS A 203 -24.51 -17.09 -6.22
CA HIS A 203 -23.92 -18.33 -6.76
C HIS A 203 -24.64 -19.62 -6.35
N GLY A 204 -25.75 -19.52 -5.63
CA GLY A 204 -26.56 -20.69 -5.26
C GLY A 204 -26.08 -21.49 -4.05
N GLU A 205 -25.02 -21.06 -3.36
CA GLU A 205 -24.52 -21.72 -2.16
C GLU A 205 -25.38 -21.47 -0.92
N LEU A 206 -26.15 -20.39 -0.90
CA LEU A 206 -27.08 -20.02 0.15
C LEU A 206 -28.49 -19.89 -0.43
N THR A 207 -29.50 -20.26 0.37
CA THR A 207 -30.89 -19.95 0.04
C THR A 207 -31.23 -18.50 0.37
N LEU A 208 -32.34 -17.99 -0.13
CA LEU A 208 -32.86 -16.66 0.23
C LEU A 208 -33.08 -16.55 1.75
N GLU A 209 -33.68 -17.57 2.36
CA GLU A 209 -33.93 -17.56 3.81
C GLU A 209 -32.64 -17.54 4.63
N ASP A 210 -31.60 -18.30 4.23
CA ASP A 210 -30.27 -18.25 4.87
C ASP A 210 -29.67 -16.85 4.84
N TYR A 211 -29.79 -16.15 3.68
CA TYR A 211 -29.29 -14.79 3.53
C TYR A 211 -30.09 -13.80 4.39
N LEU A 212 -31.44 -13.89 4.40
CA LEU A 212 -32.28 -13.05 5.25
C LEU A 212 -32.02 -13.31 6.75
N GLN A 213 -31.77 -14.56 7.14
CA GLN A 213 -31.36 -14.87 8.50
C GLN A 213 -30.01 -14.26 8.88
N TYR A 214 -29.06 -14.26 7.94
CA TYR A 214 -27.77 -13.57 8.12
C TYR A 214 -27.99 -12.07 8.37
N LEU A 215 -28.82 -11.39 7.58
CA LEU A 215 -29.12 -9.97 7.76
C LEU A 215 -29.75 -9.69 9.14
N ARG A 216 -30.73 -10.49 9.56
CA ARG A 216 -31.36 -10.36 10.90
C ARG A 216 -30.34 -10.50 12.04
N LYS A 217 -29.26 -11.29 11.85
CA LYS A 217 -28.18 -11.45 12.84
C LYS A 217 -27.22 -10.27 12.87
N VAL A 218 -26.94 -9.69 11.71
CA VAL A 218 -25.94 -8.60 11.57
C VAL A 218 -26.54 -7.25 11.92
N LEU A 219 -27.76 -6.97 11.45
CA LEU A 219 -28.45 -5.70 11.67
C LEU A 219 -29.02 -5.65 13.09
N LYS A 220 -28.36 -4.87 13.95
CA LYS A 220 -28.75 -4.66 15.36
C LYS A 220 -29.59 -3.41 15.51
N PRO A 221 -30.34 -3.25 16.61
CA PRO A 221 -30.98 -1.98 16.94
C PRO A 221 -29.94 -0.84 16.93
N GLY A 222 -30.27 0.26 16.26
CA GLY A 222 -29.34 1.39 16.07
C GLY A 222 -28.52 1.37 14.79
N THR A 223 -28.59 0.30 13.97
CA THR A 223 -28.05 0.28 12.61
C THR A 223 -28.78 1.33 11.76
N MET A 224 -28.02 2.21 11.10
CA MET A 224 -28.57 3.25 10.22
C MET A 224 -28.41 2.91 8.74
N ALA A 225 -27.32 2.24 8.37
CA ALA A 225 -26.97 1.92 6.99
C ALA A 225 -26.28 0.56 6.90
N PHE A 226 -26.42 -0.14 5.76
CA PHE A 226 -25.76 -1.41 5.53
C PHE A 226 -25.38 -1.60 4.04
N PRO A 227 -24.09 -1.88 3.73
CA PRO A 227 -23.62 -2.21 2.39
C PRO A 227 -24.01 -3.65 2.04
N VAL A 228 -25.00 -3.81 1.20
CA VAL A 228 -25.44 -5.14 0.74
C VAL A 228 -24.39 -5.75 -0.20
N TYR A 229 -23.85 -4.92 -1.10
CA TYR A 229 -22.81 -5.32 -2.03
C TYR A 229 -21.84 -4.18 -2.32
N GLY A 230 -20.53 -4.50 -2.40
CA GLY A 230 -19.47 -3.55 -2.72
C GLY A 230 -18.25 -4.27 -3.30
N SER A 231 -18.39 -4.84 -4.52
CA SER A 231 -17.33 -5.57 -5.23
C SER A 231 -17.64 -5.66 -6.73
N ASP A 232 -16.84 -6.45 -7.46
CA ASP A 232 -16.83 -6.58 -8.91
C ASP A 232 -18.17 -7.08 -9.47
N ALA A 233 -18.66 -6.44 -10.52
CA ALA A 233 -19.90 -6.85 -11.22
C ALA A 233 -19.66 -8.03 -12.18
N GLU A 234 -18.44 -8.17 -12.70
CA GLU A 234 -18.04 -9.22 -13.65
C GLU A 234 -18.05 -10.62 -13.06
N VAL A 235 -18.19 -10.72 -11.74
CA VAL A 235 -18.32 -12.01 -11.06
C VAL A 235 -19.66 -12.68 -11.30
N PHE A 236 -20.66 -11.95 -11.79
CA PHE A 236 -22.00 -12.44 -12.08
C PHE A 236 -22.18 -12.74 -13.55
N ASP A 237 -22.58 -13.95 -13.87
CA ASP A 237 -22.81 -14.47 -15.24
C ASP A 237 -21.60 -14.42 -16.22
N PHE A 238 -20.42 -13.94 -15.80
CA PHE A 238 -19.21 -13.89 -16.64
C PHE A 238 -18.00 -14.58 -16.00
N ARG A 239 -17.57 -14.17 -14.79
CA ARG A 239 -16.47 -14.76 -13.98
C ARG A 239 -15.12 -14.83 -14.72
N PRO A 240 -14.46 -13.70 -14.98
CA PRO A 240 -13.20 -13.70 -15.70
C PRO A 240 -12.06 -14.34 -14.89
N GLY A 241 -11.35 -15.29 -15.51
CA GLY A 241 -10.08 -15.83 -15.01
C GLY A 241 -10.11 -16.57 -13.68
N ARG A 242 -11.26 -17.06 -13.25
CA ARG A 242 -11.40 -17.69 -11.93
C ARG A 242 -10.88 -19.11 -11.88
N TYR A 243 -10.39 -19.49 -10.69
CA TYR A 243 -9.77 -20.78 -10.42
C TYR A 243 -10.82 -21.91 -10.37
N HIS A 244 -10.40 -23.16 -10.68
CA HIS A 244 -11.21 -24.37 -10.64
C HIS A 244 -11.84 -24.71 -9.27
N THR A 245 -11.49 -23.97 -8.20
CA THR A 245 -12.03 -24.16 -6.85
C THR A 245 -13.30 -23.37 -6.57
N GLU A 246 -13.74 -22.52 -7.50
CA GLU A 246 -14.96 -21.75 -7.32
C GLU A 246 -16.18 -22.54 -7.81
N ALA A 247 -17.35 -22.22 -7.23
CA ALA A 247 -18.60 -22.85 -7.58
C ALA A 247 -18.86 -22.79 -9.10
N GLU A 248 -19.37 -23.87 -9.68
CA GLU A 248 -19.82 -23.90 -11.06
C GLU A 248 -20.81 -22.75 -11.36
N PRO A 249 -20.69 -22.06 -12.50
CA PRO A 249 -21.63 -21.03 -12.86
C PRO A 249 -23.06 -21.60 -12.95
N ILE A 250 -23.99 -20.96 -12.25
CA ILE A 250 -25.42 -21.25 -12.38
C ILE A 250 -26.06 -20.24 -13.31
N SER A 251 -27.06 -20.64 -14.07
CA SER A 251 -27.82 -19.71 -14.88
C SER A 251 -28.72 -18.83 -14.00
N GLY A 252 -28.89 -17.57 -14.39
CA GLY A 252 -29.85 -16.67 -13.75
C GLY A 252 -29.35 -16.01 -12.47
N GLU A 253 -28.07 -15.70 -12.38
CA GLU A 253 -27.51 -14.99 -11.23
C GLU A 253 -28.13 -13.59 -11.07
N TRP A 254 -28.34 -12.86 -12.16
CA TRP A 254 -29.03 -11.56 -12.13
C TRP A 254 -30.49 -11.67 -11.69
N GLN A 255 -31.20 -12.75 -12.06
CA GLN A 255 -32.55 -13.01 -11.56
C GLN A 255 -32.54 -13.25 -10.05
N ARG A 256 -31.55 -13.97 -9.52
CA ARG A 256 -31.39 -14.16 -8.06
C ARG A 256 -31.12 -12.84 -7.34
N ILE A 257 -30.28 -11.96 -7.92
CA ILE A 257 -30.05 -10.60 -7.41
C ILE A 257 -31.35 -9.82 -7.36
N ALA A 258 -32.13 -9.79 -8.45
CA ALA A 258 -33.41 -9.10 -8.51
C ALA A 258 -34.40 -9.63 -7.47
N LEU A 259 -34.51 -10.96 -7.31
CA LEU A 259 -35.38 -11.58 -6.31
C LEU A 259 -34.98 -11.18 -4.89
N LEU A 260 -33.69 -11.18 -4.55
CA LEU A 260 -33.23 -10.72 -3.25
C LEU A 260 -33.55 -9.24 -3.01
N PHE A 261 -33.29 -8.39 -3.99
CA PHE A 261 -33.54 -6.96 -3.86
C PHE A 261 -35.04 -6.64 -3.70
N MET A 262 -35.89 -7.32 -4.43
CA MET A 262 -37.35 -7.22 -4.26
C MET A 262 -37.78 -7.72 -2.85
N ALA A 263 -37.28 -8.88 -2.42
CA ALA A 263 -37.61 -9.41 -1.10
C ALA A 263 -37.16 -8.44 0.02
N LEU A 264 -36.01 -7.78 -0.10
CA LEU A 264 -35.55 -6.78 0.84
C LEU A 264 -36.37 -5.48 0.83
N ASN A 265 -36.89 -5.10 -0.36
CA ASN A 265 -37.75 -3.93 -0.52
C ASN A 265 -39.12 -4.13 0.16
N ASP A 266 -39.60 -5.38 0.16
CA ASP A 266 -40.89 -5.74 0.75
C ASP A 266 -40.84 -5.96 2.28
N LEU A 267 -39.66 -5.95 2.87
CA LEU A 267 -39.49 -6.09 4.32
C LEU A 267 -39.62 -4.75 5.04
N ASP A 268 -40.46 -4.74 6.08
CA ASP A 268 -40.54 -3.58 6.97
C ASP A 268 -39.21 -3.30 7.68
N GLY A 269 -38.90 -2.01 7.82
CA GLY A 269 -37.70 -1.56 8.53
C GLY A 269 -36.47 -1.37 7.63
N TYR A 270 -36.56 -1.65 6.34
CA TYR A 270 -35.50 -1.41 5.37
C TYR A 270 -35.96 -0.44 4.27
N GLN A 271 -34.97 0.25 3.67
CA GLN A 271 -35.20 1.04 2.45
C GLN A 271 -33.94 1.07 1.60
N TRP A 272 -34.08 0.95 0.30
CA TRP A 272 -32.99 1.15 -0.64
C TRP A 272 -32.59 2.62 -0.73
N SER A 273 -31.31 2.90 -0.83
CA SER A 273 -30.75 4.24 -0.90
C SER A 273 -29.57 4.31 -1.85
N LEU A 274 -29.40 5.44 -2.52
CA LEU A 274 -28.13 5.76 -3.15
C LEU A 274 -27.07 6.04 -2.08
N PRO A 275 -25.79 5.65 -2.30
CA PRO A 275 -24.71 5.83 -1.33
C PRO A 275 -24.58 7.24 -0.79
N SER A 276 -24.61 8.29 -1.64
CA SER A 276 -24.46 9.69 -1.18
C SER A 276 -25.60 10.17 -0.29
N LYS A 277 -26.80 9.61 -0.43
CA LYS A 277 -27.95 10.00 0.43
C LYS A 277 -27.72 9.64 1.90
N LEU A 278 -26.84 8.67 2.20
CA LEU A 278 -26.44 8.34 3.57
C LEU A 278 -25.80 9.54 4.28
N LEU A 279 -25.13 10.41 3.54
CA LEU A 279 -24.44 11.59 4.08
C LEU A 279 -25.42 12.67 4.57
N GLN A 280 -26.69 12.62 4.18
CA GLN A 280 -27.72 13.55 4.66
C GLN A 280 -28.05 13.35 6.15
N ASN A 281 -27.87 12.13 6.64
CA ASN A 281 -28.08 11.75 8.04
C ASN A 281 -26.74 11.65 8.80
N TRP A 282 -25.68 12.23 8.25
CA TRP A 282 -24.37 12.26 8.86
C TRP A 282 -24.40 13.02 10.20
N GLN A 283 -23.79 12.40 11.21
CA GLN A 283 -23.61 13.02 12.51
C GLN A 283 -22.16 13.45 12.68
N ASP A 284 -21.95 14.60 13.28
CA ASP A 284 -20.60 15.08 13.61
C ASP A 284 -20.06 14.27 14.80
N LEU A 285 -19.46 13.14 14.51
CA LEU A 285 -18.79 12.27 15.46
C LEU A 285 -17.28 12.51 15.36
N GLU A 286 -16.57 12.26 16.45
CA GLU A 286 -15.12 12.31 16.44
C GLU A 286 -14.56 11.47 15.27
N PRO A 287 -13.67 12.04 14.43
CA PRO A 287 -13.15 11.34 13.26
C PRO A 287 -12.28 10.14 13.67
N LEU A 288 -12.38 9.07 12.91
CA LEU A 288 -11.49 7.92 13.07
C LEU A 288 -10.12 8.27 12.49
N ALA A 289 -9.05 7.84 13.16
CA ALA A 289 -7.69 8.08 12.71
C ALA A 289 -7.00 6.75 12.32
N LEU A 290 -6.15 6.81 11.30
CA LEU A 290 -5.30 5.70 10.84
C LEU A 290 -3.93 5.85 11.51
N THR A 291 -3.78 5.32 12.73
CA THR A 291 -2.59 5.53 13.59
C THR A 291 -1.73 4.29 13.76
N ASN A 292 -2.12 3.15 13.19
CA ASN A 292 -1.41 1.90 13.38
C ASN A 292 -0.05 1.90 12.67
N ALA A 293 1.04 1.89 13.43
CA ALA A 293 2.39 1.92 12.89
C ALA A 293 2.77 0.65 12.11
N GLN A 294 2.22 -0.52 12.43
CA GLN A 294 2.48 -1.75 11.68
C GLN A 294 1.74 -1.78 10.35
N HIS A 295 0.51 -1.25 10.31
CA HIS A 295 -0.37 -1.23 9.14
C HIS A 295 -0.83 0.21 8.84
N PRO A 296 0.11 1.11 8.45
CA PRO A 296 -0.22 2.51 8.19
C PRO A 296 -1.07 2.69 6.94
N VAL A 297 -1.08 1.68 6.07
CA VAL A 297 -1.93 1.57 4.89
C VAL A 297 -2.88 0.41 5.08
N SER A 298 -4.16 0.71 5.24
CA SER A 298 -5.21 -0.31 5.22
C SER A 298 -5.58 -0.64 3.78
N VAL A 299 -6.00 -1.89 3.53
CA VAL A 299 -6.39 -2.38 2.21
C VAL A 299 -7.67 -3.19 2.28
N LYS A 300 -8.13 -3.75 1.15
CA LYS A 300 -9.32 -4.61 1.14
C LYS A 300 -9.12 -5.93 1.89
N LYS A 301 -10.19 -6.46 2.46
CA LYS A 301 -10.34 -7.83 2.95
C LYS A 301 -9.41 -8.22 4.12
N GLN A 302 -8.72 -9.36 3.94
CA GLN A 302 -8.02 -10.10 4.98
C GLN A 302 -6.59 -9.63 5.16
N ALA A 303 -6.00 -9.90 6.32
CA ALA A 303 -4.61 -9.56 6.65
C ALA A 303 -3.54 -10.07 5.64
N LYS A 304 -3.86 -11.09 4.83
CA LYS A 304 -2.98 -11.57 3.77
C LYS A 304 -2.82 -10.58 2.61
N TYR A 305 -3.72 -9.60 2.48
CA TYR A 305 -3.61 -8.53 1.50
C TYR A 305 -2.93 -7.33 2.16
N ASN A 306 -1.83 -6.91 1.60
CA ASN A 306 -1.10 -5.71 1.98
C ASN A 306 -0.47 -5.08 0.75
N ILE A 307 0.16 -3.92 0.86
CA ILE A 307 0.65 -3.15 -0.28
C ILE A 307 1.81 -3.83 -1.04
N THR A 308 2.51 -4.80 -0.45
CA THR A 308 3.57 -5.54 -1.15
C THR A 308 3.05 -6.30 -2.36
N ARG A 309 1.76 -6.67 -2.34
CA ARG A 309 1.07 -7.33 -3.45
C ARG A 309 1.17 -6.56 -4.77
N TRP A 310 1.11 -5.23 -4.71
CA TRP A 310 1.20 -4.35 -5.89
C TRP A 310 2.55 -3.66 -6.02
N GLY A 311 3.36 -3.71 -4.97
CA GLY A 311 4.69 -3.12 -4.94
C GLY A 311 5.80 -4.06 -5.38
N LEU A 312 5.77 -5.31 -4.92
CA LEU A 312 6.92 -6.21 -4.94
C LEU A 312 6.61 -7.64 -5.38
N SER A 313 5.34 -8.10 -5.28
CA SER A 313 5.02 -9.52 -5.43
C SER A 313 4.88 -9.93 -6.90
N GLY A 314 3.84 -9.64 -7.55
CA GLY A 314 3.44 -9.96 -8.91
C GLY A 314 4.45 -10.64 -9.85
N ARG A 315 4.42 -10.27 -11.11
CA ARG A 315 5.34 -10.81 -12.12
C ARG A 315 6.67 -10.06 -12.17
N ASN A 316 6.62 -8.72 -12.14
CA ASN A 316 7.80 -7.85 -12.20
C ASN A 316 7.49 -6.45 -11.64
N ASP A 317 6.82 -6.38 -10.50
CA ASP A 317 6.22 -5.16 -9.98
C ASP A 317 7.29 -4.13 -9.57
N LEU A 318 8.40 -4.57 -8.97
CA LEU A 318 9.53 -3.69 -8.66
C LEU A 318 10.01 -2.91 -9.88
N HIS A 319 10.24 -3.62 -11.00
CA HIS A 319 10.70 -3.00 -12.26
C HIS A 319 9.64 -2.06 -12.83
N LEU A 320 8.37 -2.50 -12.88
CA LEU A 320 7.28 -1.70 -13.42
C LEU A 320 7.08 -0.42 -12.60
N ASN A 321 7.15 -0.50 -11.28
CA ASN A 321 7.06 0.67 -10.41
C ASN A 321 8.25 1.61 -10.59
N SER A 322 9.48 1.08 -10.72
CA SER A 322 10.67 1.90 -11.01
C SER A 322 10.55 2.63 -12.35
N LEU A 323 10.05 1.94 -13.39
CA LEU A 323 9.77 2.55 -14.69
C LEU A 323 8.72 3.68 -14.58
N CYS A 324 7.67 3.49 -13.79
CA CYS A 324 6.67 4.53 -13.55
C CYS A 324 7.31 5.78 -12.92
N TYR A 325 8.21 5.62 -11.95
CA TYR A 325 8.96 6.76 -11.38
C TYR A 325 9.88 7.43 -12.39
N GLN A 326 10.51 6.66 -13.31
CA GLN A 326 11.29 7.25 -14.42
C GLN A 326 10.42 8.10 -15.32
N ARG A 327 9.25 7.57 -15.73
CA ARG A 327 8.29 8.30 -16.55
C ARG A 327 7.77 9.56 -15.88
N LEU A 328 7.53 9.51 -14.57
CA LEU A 328 7.16 10.70 -13.78
C LEU A 328 8.29 11.75 -13.83
N ALA A 329 9.53 11.34 -13.63
CA ALA A 329 10.66 12.26 -13.67
C ALA A 329 10.83 12.89 -15.08
N GLU A 330 10.67 12.10 -16.15
CA GLU A 330 10.67 12.58 -17.53
C GLU A 330 9.55 13.60 -17.79
N LEU A 331 8.31 13.32 -17.32
CA LEU A 331 7.19 14.25 -17.43
C LEU A 331 7.46 15.57 -16.69
N LYS A 332 7.98 15.50 -15.47
CA LYS A 332 8.30 16.69 -14.66
C LYS A 332 9.42 17.53 -15.27
N ALA A 333 10.30 16.95 -16.06
CA ALA A 333 11.39 17.67 -16.75
C ALA A 333 10.91 18.40 -18.02
N GLN A 334 9.73 18.10 -18.53
CA GLN A 334 9.18 18.76 -19.72
C GLN A 334 8.43 20.04 -19.33
N PRO A 335 8.62 21.16 -20.04
CA PRO A 335 7.99 22.44 -19.70
C PRO A 335 6.47 22.45 -19.93
N ASN A 336 5.96 21.62 -20.84
CA ASN A 336 4.53 21.50 -21.17
C ASN A 336 4.19 20.02 -21.35
N THR A 337 3.60 19.41 -20.34
CA THR A 337 3.07 18.04 -20.40
C THR A 337 1.60 18.08 -20.71
N ASP A 338 1.16 17.28 -21.68
CA ASP A 338 -0.26 17.15 -22.04
C ASP A 338 -0.97 16.11 -21.15
N ASP A 339 -2.30 16.17 -21.13
CA ASP A 339 -3.11 15.22 -20.37
C ASP A 339 -3.01 13.78 -20.89
N ALA A 340 -2.66 13.58 -22.16
CA ALA A 340 -2.47 12.25 -22.72
C ALA A 340 -1.26 11.55 -22.05
N SER A 341 -0.14 12.26 -21.89
CA SER A 341 1.06 11.74 -21.23
C SER A 341 0.80 11.41 -19.74
N TRP A 342 0.04 12.24 -19.04
CA TRP A 342 -0.38 11.94 -17.66
C TRP A 342 -1.31 10.73 -17.59
N ARG A 343 -2.25 10.61 -18.54
CA ARG A 343 -3.17 9.47 -18.65
C ARG A 343 -2.42 8.16 -18.88
N ASP A 344 -1.44 8.16 -19.77
CA ASP A 344 -0.60 7.00 -20.04
C ASP A 344 0.20 6.58 -18.78
N LEU A 345 0.72 7.56 -18.02
CA LEU A 345 1.39 7.28 -16.76
C LEU A 345 0.44 6.69 -15.70
N CYS A 346 -0.76 7.24 -15.53
CA CYS A 346 -1.78 6.68 -14.64
C CYS A 346 -2.14 5.24 -15.03
N ARG A 347 -2.31 4.96 -16.31
CA ARG A 347 -2.59 3.61 -16.83
C ARG A 347 -1.43 2.64 -16.59
N LEU A 348 -0.19 3.09 -16.72
CA LEU A 348 0.98 2.28 -16.40
C LEU A 348 1.04 1.94 -14.90
N TRP A 349 0.51 2.80 -14.04
CA TRP A 349 0.42 2.55 -12.59
C TRP A 349 -0.82 1.76 -12.15
N ALA A 350 -1.72 1.38 -13.08
CA ALA A 350 -2.92 0.62 -12.73
C ALA A 350 -2.61 -0.70 -12.01
N SER A 351 -3.37 -1.03 -10.97
CA SER A 351 -3.23 -2.29 -10.20
C SER A 351 -3.44 -3.52 -11.07
N ASP A 352 -4.23 -3.39 -12.13
CA ASP A 352 -4.51 -4.44 -13.12
C ASP A 352 -3.26 -4.95 -13.85
N LEU A 353 -2.20 -4.14 -13.91
CA LEU A 353 -0.91 -4.53 -14.49
C LEU A 353 0.01 -5.24 -13.50
N ARG A 354 -0.38 -5.42 -12.24
CA ARG A 354 0.45 -5.98 -11.17
C ARG A 354 -0.03 -7.33 -10.67
N THR A 355 -1.33 -7.57 -10.65
CA THR A 355 -1.88 -8.81 -10.13
C THR A 355 -2.62 -9.59 -11.22
N HIS A 356 -2.49 -10.92 -11.22
CA HIS A 356 -3.18 -11.84 -12.12
C HIS A 356 -3.00 -11.57 -13.63
N LEU A 357 -1.98 -10.81 -13.99
CA LEU A 357 -1.70 -10.42 -15.37
C LEU A 357 -1.45 -11.66 -16.25
N THR A 358 -2.19 -11.77 -17.35
CA THR A 358 -1.98 -12.85 -18.33
C THR A 358 -0.61 -12.70 -19.00
N GLN A 359 -0.09 -13.80 -19.57
CA GLN A 359 1.19 -13.76 -20.29
C GLN A 359 1.10 -12.80 -21.50
N ALA A 360 0.01 -12.86 -22.26
CA ALA A 360 -0.19 -12.01 -23.44
C ALA A 360 -0.17 -10.51 -23.07
N ARG A 361 -0.89 -10.12 -22.01
CA ARG A 361 -0.92 -8.73 -21.56
C ARG A 361 0.44 -8.27 -20.99
N TYR A 362 1.17 -9.17 -20.31
CA TYR A 362 2.51 -8.86 -19.83
C TYR A 362 3.49 -8.64 -21.00
N ASP A 363 3.44 -9.50 -22.01
CA ASP A 363 4.29 -9.36 -23.20
C ASP A 363 3.95 -8.09 -24.00
N ALA A 364 2.67 -7.70 -24.02
CA ALA A 364 2.20 -6.45 -24.66
C ALA A 364 2.75 -5.19 -23.96
N LEU A 365 3.13 -5.24 -22.68
CA LEU A 365 3.80 -4.12 -22.02
C LEU A 365 5.18 -3.83 -22.61
N ALA A 366 5.77 -4.78 -23.35
CA ALA A 366 7.07 -4.68 -24.00
C ALA A 366 8.17 -4.12 -23.07
N LEU A 367 8.17 -4.52 -21.79
CA LEU A 367 9.11 -4.03 -20.80
C LEU A 367 10.54 -4.41 -21.19
N THR A 368 11.37 -3.41 -21.46
CA THR A 368 12.80 -3.62 -21.63
C THR A 368 13.48 -3.75 -20.27
N LYS A 369 14.51 -4.60 -20.17
CA LYS A 369 15.29 -4.69 -18.94
C LYS A 369 15.87 -3.32 -18.59
N MET A 370 15.69 -2.90 -17.33
CA MET A 370 16.37 -1.70 -16.84
C MET A 370 17.88 -1.95 -16.79
N ALA A 371 18.63 -1.05 -17.39
CA ALA A 371 20.07 -1.09 -17.31
C ALA A 371 20.53 -0.65 -15.90
N SER A 372 21.28 -1.52 -15.24
CA SER A 372 21.95 -1.21 -13.98
C SER A 372 23.45 -1.41 -14.26
N PRO A 373 24.16 -0.38 -14.72
CA PRO A 373 25.60 -0.52 -14.99
C PRO A 373 26.31 -0.84 -13.67
N ALA A 374 27.30 -1.73 -13.76
CA ALA A 374 28.17 -2.00 -12.61
C ALA A 374 28.89 -0.71 -12.19
N PRO A 375 28.91 -0.37 -10.92
CA PRO A 375 29.67 0.78 -10.45
C PRO A 375 31.18 0.53 -10.69
N THR A 376 31.87 1.57 -11.11
CA THR A 376 33.30 1.55 -11.32
C THR A 376 33.99 2.53 -10.40
N PHE A 377 35.11 2.12 -9.83
CA PHE A 377 35.85 2.93 -8.88
C PHE A 377 37.31 3.06 -9.36
N THR A 378 37.88 4.27 -9.26
CA THR A 378 39.29 4.50 -9.48
C THR A 378 40.09 4.16 -8.22
N PRO A 379 41.39 3.86 -8.30
CA PRO A 379 42.22 3.61 -7.12
C PRO A 379 42.19 4.77 -6.13
N TRP A 380 41.98 4.48 -4.86
CA TRP A 380 41.96 5.47 -3.79
C TRP A 380 43.33 6.13 -3.61
N GLN A 381 43.36 7.45 -3.50
CA GLN A 381 44.51 8.21 -3.11
C GLN A 381 44.37 8.68 -1.65
N THR A 382 45.38 8.35 -0.83
CA THR A 382 45.37 8.69 0.60
C THR A 382 45.23 10.19 0.82
N ARG A 383 44.36 10.57 1.76
CA ARG A 383 44.11 11.96 2.18
C ARG A 383 44.39 12.11 3.68
N GLU A 384 44.92 13.27 4.07
CA GLU A 384 45.26 13.54 5.47
C GLU A 384 44.04 13.67 6.41
N ASP A 385 42.91 14.11 5.86
CA ASP A 385 41.64 14.28 6.59
C ASP A 385 40.84 12.98 6.79
N ILE A 386 41.30 11.86 6.18
CA ILE A 386 40.63 10.54 6.30
C ILE A 386 41.59 9.53 6.94
N ARG A 387 41.23 9.00 8.08
CA ARG A 387 41.97 7.94 8.76
C ARG A 387 41.33 6.59 8.50
N ILE A 388 42.12 5.63 8.06
CA ILE A 388 41.73 4.26 7.81
C ILE A 388 42.60 3.34 8.66
N HIS A 389 42.00 2.53 9.51
CA HIS A 389 42.67 1.55 10.35
C HIS A 389 42.06 0.17 10.13
N TYR A 390 42.85 -0.85 9.95
CA TYR A 390 42.41 -2.23 9.83
C TYR A 390 42.98 -3.09 10.95
N ASP A 391 42.12 -3.61 11.82
CA ASP A 391 42.48 -4.63 12.82
C ASP A 391 42.45 -6.02 12.15
N GLU A 392 43.63 -6.54 11.81
CA GLU A 392 43.76 -7.85 11.16
C GLU A 392 43.24 -9.01 12.02
N ALA A 393 43.39 -8.94 13.34
CA ALA A 393 42.98 -10.01 14.24
C ALA A 393 41.45 -10.14 14.32
N ARG A 394 40.77 -9.01 14.37
CA ARG A 394 39.31 -8.94 14.40
C ARG A 394 38.68 -8.78 13.03
N ARG A 395 39.48 -8.44 12.02
CA ARG A 395 39.03 -8.07 10.66
C ARG A 395 38.01 -6.94 10.68
N ARG A 396 38.33 -5.89 11.45
CA ARG A 396 37.53 -4.66 11.53
C ARG A 396 38.22 -3.56 10.76
N LEU A 397 37.47 -2.92 9.85
CA LEU A 397 37.91 -1.74 9.13
C LEU A 397 37.24 -0.52 9.77
N GLU A 398 38.08 0.32 10.39
CA GLU A 398 37.66 1.58 10.99
C GLU A 398 38.03 2.72 10.06
N VAL A 399 37.04 3.56 9.74
CA VAL A 399 37.20 4.73 8.90
C VAL A 399 36.68 5.95 9.66
N GLN A 400 37.52 6.98 9.71
CA GLN A 400 37.17 8.26 10.31
C GLN A 400 37.42 9.37 9.33
N THR A 401 36.38 10.12 9.00
CA THR A 401 36.42 11.42 8.30
C THR A 401 36.12 12.54 9.32
N PRO A 402 36.19 13.83 8.93
CA PRO A 402 35.69 14.91 9.80
C PRO A 402 34.24 14.73 10.25
N ASP A 403 33.41 14.07 9.42
CA ASP A 403 31.95 14.04 9.58
C ASP A 403 31.38 12.68 9.97
N ILE A 404 32.10 11.58 9.67
CA ILE A 404 31.61 10.20 9.88
C ILE A 404 32.68 9.36 10.58
N ARG A 405 32.23 8.51 11.54
CA ARG A 405 32.97 7.34 12.03
C ARG A 405 32.21 6.08 11.61
N LEU A 406 32.89 5.19 10.91
CA LEU A 406 32.32 3.95 10.37
C LEU A 406 33.22 2.77 10.71
N THR A 407 32.65 1.72 11.29
CA THR A 407 33.33 0.44 11.50
C THR A 407 32.63 -0.65 10.70
N LEU A 408 33.39 -1.34 9.84
CA LEU A 408 32.89 -2.41 8.98
C LEU A 408 33.50 -3.78 9.37
N ASN A 409 32.70 -4.83 9.24
CA ASN A 409 33.04 -6.18 9.65
C ASN A 409 33.45 -7.06 8.46
N GLY A 410 34.73 -7.29 8.24
CA GLY A 410 35.28 -8.14 7.19
C GLY A 410 34.95 -9.63 7.37
N ASN A 411 34.61 -10.10 8.57
CA ASN A 411 34.14 -11.47 8.79
C ASN A 411 32.67 -11.66 8.39
N ARG A 412 31.93 -10.57 8.17
CA ARG A 412 30.49 -10.55 7.94
C ARG A 412 30.09 -9.63 6.78
N GLY A 413 30.71 -9.84 5.62
CA GLY A 413 30.30 -9.18 4.37
C GLY A 413 30.37 -7.65 4.42
N LEU A 414 31.30 -7.08 5.17
CA LEU A 414 31.34 -5.64 5.47
C LEU A 414 30.03 -5.12 6.07
N ALA A 415 29.36 -5.88 6.92
CA ALA A 415 28.26 -5.34 7.71
C ALA A 415 28.74 -4.17 8.59
N ILE A 416 27.85 -3.21 8.84
CA ILE A 416 28.16 -2.04 9.69
C ILE A 416 28.14 -2.49 11.14
N ASP A 417 29.28 -2.44 11.82
CA ASP A 417 29.34 -2.65 13.27
C ASP A 417 28.95 -1.38 14.03
N THR A 418 29.41 -0.18 13.55
CA THR A 418 29.00 1.12 14.08
C THR A 418 29.02 2.18 13.00
N LEU A 419 28.01 3.06 13.02
CA LEU A 419 27.94 4.29 12.22
C LEU A 419 27.57 5.45 13.14
N ALA A 420 28.40 6.51 13.09
CA ALA A 420 28.22 7.72 13.88
C ALA A 420 28.51 8.97 13.06
N PHE A 421 27.82 10.05 13.35
CA PHE A 421 27.90 11.33 12.65
C PHE A 421 28.41 12.45 13.57
N ALA A 422 29.11 13.44 13.00
CA ALA A 422 29.61 14.58 13.77
C ALA A 422 28.48 15.39 14.41
N SER A 423 27.37 15.60 13.70
CA SER A 423 26.18 16.28 14.23
C SER A 423 25.51 15.58 15.41
N HIS A 424 25.86 14.32 15.66
CA HIS A 424 25.44 13.54 16.83
C HIS A 424 26.59 13.30 17.83
N ASP A 425 27.58 14.20 17.87
CA ASP A 425 28.76 14.13 18.73
C ASP A 425 29.55 12.81 18.56
N PHE A 426 29.47 12.20 17.38
CA PHE A 426 30.03 10.88 17.07
C PHE A 426 29.54 9.75 17.99
N GLU A 427 28.37 9.88 18.57
CA GLU A 427 27.72 8.75 19.21
C GLU A 427 27.08 7.85 18.14
N ALA A 428 27.28 6.54 18.28
CA ALA A 428 26.83 5.58 17.31
C ALA A 428 25.29 5.47 17.27
N VAL A 429 24.70 5.59 16.08
CA VAL A 429 23.25 5.56 15.87
C VAL A 429 22.81 4.20 15.35
N VAL A 430 23.54 3.68 14.36
CA VAL A 430 23.26 2.41 13.68
C VAL A 430 24.44 1.49 13.82
N GLY A 431 24.17 0.20 14.00
CA GLY A 431 25.26 -0.78 14.07
C GLY A 431 24.76 -2.21 14.15
N THR A 432 25.61 -3.09 14.62
CA THR A 432 25.33 -4.50 14.82
C THR A 432 25.22 -4.81 16.30
N LEU A 433 24.08 -5.36 16.71
CA LEU A 433 23.93 -5.97 18.03
C LEU A 433 24.35 -7.44 17.93
N SER A 434 25.36 -7.80 18.71
CA SER A 434 25.91 -9.15 18.66
C SER A 434 24.93 -10.19 19.17
N HIS A 435 25.09 -11.42 18.69
CA HIS A 435 24.43 -12.61 19.19
C HIS A 435 24.54 -12.70 20.74
N GLY A 436 23.43 -12.84 21.39
CA GLY A 436 23.37 -12.89 22.87
C GLY A 436 23.27 -11.53 23.55
N TYR A 437 23.26 -10.41 22.83
CA TYR A 437 22.96 -9.09 23.42
C TYR A 437 21.57 -9.10 24.07
N PHE A 438 20.61 -9.68 23.36
CA PHE A 438 19.34 -10.13 23.93
C PHE A 438 19.45 -11.65 24.07
N ASP A 439 19.16 -12.24 25.20
CA ASP A 439 19.11 -13.70 25.38
C ASP A 439 18.06 -14.38 24.48
N HIS A 440 17.89 -13.84 23.28
CA HIS A 440 16.91 -14.25 22.30
C HIS A 440 17.51 -14.31 20.90
N ILE A 441 17.59 -15.53 20.34
CA ILE A 441 18.08 -15.77 19.01
C ILE A 441 16.88 -15.96 18.07
N SER A 442 16.62 -14.96 17.24
CA SER A 442 15.67 -15.09 16.17
C SER A 442 16.41 -15.49 14.90
N TYR A 443 16.09 -16.68 14.36
CA TYR A 443 16.48 -17.10 13.01
C TYR A 443 17.99 -17.35 12.74
N GLY A 444 18.86 -17.39 13.73
CA GLY A 444 20.29 -17.70 13.54
C GLY A 444 21.09 -16.65 12.75
N VAL A 445 20.51 -15.46 12.51
CA VAL A 445 21.18 -14.31 11.92
C VAL A 445 21.21 -13.22 12.98
N ASP A 446 22.40 -12.83 13.42
CA ASP A 446 22.56 -11.71 14.34
C ASP A 446 21.95 -10.43 13.75
N PHE A 447 21.80 -9.42 14.59
CA PHE A 447 21.19 -8.14 14.23
C PHE A 447 22.17 -7.25 13.47
N TYR A 448 22.80 -7.81 12.41
CA TYR A 448 23.73 -7.11 11.54
C TYR A 448 23.07 -5.95 10.82
N SER A 449 23.80 -4.84 10.64
CA SER A 449 23.38 -3.74 9.81
C SER A 449 24.00 -3.78 8.43
N ASN A 450 23.25 -3.35 7.44
CA ASN A 450 23.59 -3.29 6.02
C ASN A 450 24.00 -4.64 5.43
N HIS A 451 23.14 -5.64 5.54
CA HIS A 451 23.30 -6.94 4.88
C HIS A 451 22.15 -7.25 3.92
N LEU A 452 22.33 -8.28 3.10
CA LEU A 452 21.32 -8.88 2.22
C LEU A 452 20.79 -10.16 2.86
N LEU A 453 19.48 -10.38 2.73
CA LEU A 453 18.81 -11.62 3.10
C LEU A 453 17.83 -12.04 2.00
N LEU A 454 18.06 -13.24 1.43
CA LEU A 454 17.10 -13.95 0.58
C LEU A 454 16.47 -15.07 1.40
N GLU A 455 15.14 -15.16 1.41
CA GLU A 455 14.45 -16.14 2.23
C GLU A 455 13.30 -16.79 1.48
N ARG A 456 13.37 -18.15 1.38
CA ARG A 456 12.29 -19.00 0.87
C ARG A 456 11.56 -19.65 2.04
N PHE A 457 10.39 -19.13 2.38
CA PHE A 457 9.65 -19.61 3.55
C PHE A 457 9.18 -21.05 3.43
N ARG A 458 8.85 -21.53 2.21
CA ARG A 458 8.45 -22.92 1.99
C ARG A 458 9.56 -23.91 2.33
N ASP A 459 10.78 -23.61 1.86
CA ASP A 459 11.92 -24.52 1.93
C ASP A 459 12.78 -24.24 3.17
N ARG A 460 12.48 -23.17 3.92
CA ARG A 460 13.29 -22.64 5.01
C ARG A 460 14.75 -22.39 4.60
N ASP A 461 14.98 -22.10 3.30
CA ASP A 461 16.29 -21.79 2.75
C ASP A 461 16.57 -20.28 2.89
N ARG A 462 17.75 -19.98 3.40
CA ARG A 462 18.23 -18.61 3.62
C ARG A 462 19.60 -18.43 3.00
N VAL A 463 19.79 -17.30 2.33
CA VAL A 463 21.07 -16.86 1.79
C VAL A 463 21.32 -15.43 2.27
N ALA A 464 22.47 -15.21 2.90
CA ALA A 464 22.89 -13.87 3.32
C ALA A 464 24.30 -13.58 2.79
N ASP A 465 24.64 -12.32 2.65
CA ASP A 465 25.97 -11.84 2.28
C ASP A 465 26.94 -11.72 3.48
N LEU A 466 26.68 -12.44 4.56
CA LEU A 466 27.44 -12.38 5.82
C LEU A 466 28.65 -13.33 5.82
N ASN A 467 29.33 -13.48 4.69
CA ASN A 467 30.53 -14.26 4.56
C ASN A 467 31.79 -13.42 4.83
N ARG A 468 32.90 -14.11 5.12
CA ARG A 468 34.22 -13.46 5.20
C ARG A 468 34.61 -12.90 3.84
N VAL A 469 35.03 -11.63 3.81
CA VAL A 469 35.42 -10.93 2.59
C VAL A 469 36.72 -10.13 2.80
N GLU A 470 37.42 -9.87 1.69
CA GLU A 470 38.44 -8.85 1.60
C GLU A 470 37.79 -7.57 1.10
N TYR A 471 38.19 -6.42 1.67
CA TYR A 471 37.74 -5.11 1.19
C TYR A 471 38.75 -4.54 0.19
N LEU A 472 38.23 -3.69 -0.68
CA LEU A 472 39.00 -2.87 -1.59
C LEU A 472 38.71 -1.39 -1.32
N LEU A 473 39.68 -0.54 -1.56
CA LEU A 473 39.53 0.91 -1.49
C LEU A 473 39.53 1.49 -2.89
N GLY A 474 38.61 2.37 -3.15
CA GLY A 474 38.49 3.10 -4.41
C GLY A 474 38.04 4.53 -4.18
N GLU A 475 37.88 5.24 -5.27
CA GLU A 475 37.40 6.61 -5.29
C GLU A 475 36.32 6.78 -6.36
N GLN A 476 35.30 7.56 -6.04
CA GLN A 476 34.29 8.03 -6.97
C GLN A 476 34.00 9.50 -6.69
N ASP A 477 34.08 10.34 -7.70
CA ASP A 477 33.83 11.79 -7.62
C ASP A 477 34.63 12.50 -6.50
N GLY A 478 35.85 12.02 -6.21
CA GLY A 478 36.73 12.56 -5.17
C GLY A 478 36.44 12.04 -3.76
N TYR A 479 35.49 11.10 -3.58
CA TYR A 479 35.12 10.53 -2.31
C TYR A 479 35.64 9.10 -2.12
N LEU A 480 36.01 8.75 -0.89
CA LEU A 480 36.42 7.40 -0.52
C LEU A 480 35.27 6.41 -0.76
N VAL A 481 35.61 5.33 -1.47
CA VAL A 481 34.74 4.16 -1.63
C VAL A 481 35.37 2.92 -1.03
N ILE A 482 34.63 2.21 -0.20
CA ILE A 482 35.02 0.91 0.36
C ILE A 482 34.08 -0.12 -0.24
N TYR A 483 34.64 -1.18 -0.86
CA TYR A 483 33.78 -2.15 -1.54
C TYR A 483 34.30 -3.57 -1.44
N CYS A 484 33.41 -4.53 -1.65
CA CYS A 484 33.73 -5.96 -1.78
C CYS A 484 32.81 -6.65 -2.79
N ARG A 485 33.34 -7.67 -3.44
CA ARG A 485 32.56 -8.58 -4.29
C ARG A 485 32.36 -9.90 -3.57
N GLN A 486 31.14 -10.41 -3.56
CA GLN A 486 30.81 -11.67 -2.91
C GLN A 486 30.08 -12.60 -3.87
N ALA A 487 30.47 -13.87 -3.91
CA ALA A 487 29.71 -14.93 -4.54
C ALA A 487 28.60 -15.40 -3.59
N LEU A 488 27.38 -15.52 -4.10
CA LEU A 488 26.23 -16.11 -3.43
C LEU A 488 25.81 -17.38 -4.17
N LYS A 489 24.92 -18.20 -3.58
CA LYS A 489 24.37 -19.37 -4.25
C LYS A 489 23.66 -19.05 -5.58
N SER A 490 23.17 -17.83 -5.74
CA SER A 490 22.36 -17.36 -6.87
C SER A 490 23.03 -16.22 -7.63
N GLY A 491 24.34 -16.27 -7.83
CA GLY A 491 25.09 -15.22 -8.54
C GLY A 491 26.10 -14.51 -7.65
N ALA A 492 26.48 -13.29 -8.00
CA ALA A 492 27.38 -12.48 -7.20
C ALA A 492 26.82 -11.07 -6.99
N ILE A 493 27.25 -10.47 -5.89
CA ILE A 493 26.94 -9.06 -5.57
C ILE A 493 28.21 -8.27 -5.40
N LEU A 494 28.13 -6.99 -5.80
CA LEU A 494 29.09 -5.96 -5.41
C LEU A 494 28.40 -5.05 -4.38
N LYS A 495 29.03 -4.91 -3.22
CA LYS A 495 28.57 -4.08 -2.12
C LYS A 495 29.59 -2.98 -1.89
N TRP A 496 29.13 -1.74 -1.71
CA TRP A 496 30.01 -0.61 -1.49
C TRP A 496 29.47 0.41 -0.50
N TYR A 497 30.41 1.24 0.01
CA TYR A 497 30.13 2.40 0.84
C TYR A 497 30.90 3.58 0.29
N ARG A 498 30.24 4.74 0.09
CA ARG A 498 30.87 6.01 -0.25
C ARG A 498 30.60 7.02 0.86
N LEU A 499 31.64 7.71 1.32
CA LEU A 499 31.55 8.69 2.40
C LEU A 499 31.64 10.11 1.82
N GLU A 500 30.60 10.93 2.03
CA GLU A 500 30.46 12.26 1.46
C GLU A 500 29.89 13.24 2.49
N GLY A 501 30.73 13.99 3.22
CA GLY A 501 30.29 14.80 4.36
C GLY A 501 29.59 13.93 5.40
N GLU A 502 28.45 14.35 5.94
CA GLU A 502 27.61 13.55 6.83
C GLU A 502 26.67 12.57 6.09
N ARG A 503 26.98 12.16 4.87
CA ARG A 503 26.21 11.19 4.09
C ARG A 503 27.02 9.93 3.85
N LEU A 504 26.47 8.79 4.28
CA LEU A 504 26.99 7.47 3.92
C LEU A 504 26.10 6.88 2.81
N PHE A 505 26.65 6.76 1.61
CA PHE A 505 26.01 6.00 0.55
C PHE A 505 26.36 4.53 0.70
N SER A 506 25.36 3.66 0.63
CA SER A 506 25.53 2.22 0.64
C SER A 506 24.81 1.60 -0.53
N GLY A 507 25.52 0.80 -1.33
CA GLY A 507 24.94 0.21 -2.53
C GLY A 507 25.11 -1.30 -2.63
N PHE A 508 24.12 -1.90 -3.30
CA PHE A 508 24.10 -3.31 -3.66
C PHE A 508 23.85 -3.45 -5.16
N TYR A 509 24.80 -4.01 -5.88
CA TYR A 509 24.68 -4.32 -7.29
C TYR A 509 24.64 -5.82 -7.48
N PHE A 510 23.62 -6.31 -8.22
CA PHE A 510 23.45 -7.73 -8.55
C PHE A 510 24.03 -7.99 -9.94
N GLU A 511 25.06 -8.83 -10.02
CA GLU A 511 25.62 -9.23 -11.32
C GLU A 511 24.64 -10.06 -12.15
N GLU A 512 23.81 -10.86 -11.48
CA GLU A 512 22.68 -11.55 -12.08
C GLU A 512 21.38 -10.88 -11.65
N SER A 513 20.70 -10.22 -12.57
CA SER A 513 19.49 -9.46 -12.30
C SER A 513 18.21 -10.31 -12.27
N SER A 514 18.29 -11.64 -12.38
CA SER A 514 17.12 -12.51 -12.30
C SER A 514 16.57 -12.57 -10.88
N ARG A 515 15.29 -12.22 -10.70
CA ARG A 515 14.63 -12.25 -9.40
C ARG A 515 14.41 -13.71 -8.95
N PRO A 516 14.91 -14.12 -7.77
CA PRO A 516 14.60 -15.44 -7.21
C PRO A 516 13.14 -15.51 -6.74
N GLU A 517 12.59 -16.72 -6.67
CA GLU A 517 11.28 -16.98 -6.03
C GLU A 517 11.42 -16.99 -4.49
N ALA A 518 11.78 -15.84 -3.95
CA ALA A 518 12.06 -15.63 -2.54
C ALA A 518 11.75 -14.19 -2.16
N SER A 519 11.61 -13.90 -0.87
CA SER A 519 11.76 -12.52 -0.43
C SER A 519 13.21 -12.09 -0.57
N VAL A 520 13.42 -10.83 -0.97
CA VAL A 520 14.76 -10.24 -1.13
C VAL A 520 14.77 -8.94 -0.33
N ARG A 521 15.50 -8.95 0.78
CA ARG A 521 15.56 -7.86 1.74
C ARG A 521 17.02 -7.45 1.95
N LEU A 522 17.28 -6.16 2.02
CA LEU A 522 18.64 -5.65 2.16
C LEU A 522 18.68 -4.30 2.89
N GLY A 523 19.89 -3.83 3.18
CA GLY A 523 20.09 -2.53 3.80
C GLY A 523 19.51 -2.48 5.21
N PHE A 524 19.58 -3.56 5.97
CA PHE A 524 19.10 -3.58 7.34
C PHE A 524 19.81 -2.53 8.19
N MET A 525 19.06 -1.74 8.95
CA MET A 525 19.57 -0.75 9.90
C MET A 525 19.05 -1.09 11.28
N THR A 526 19.94 -1.48 12.18
CA THR A 526 19.64 -1.75 13.59
C THR A 526 20.03 -0.54 14.41
N LEU A 527 19.08 0.08 15.12
CA LEU A 527 19.39 1.17 16.04
C LEU A 527 20.12 0.62 17.26
N LEU A 528 21.15 1.33 17.69
CA LEU A 528 21.95 0.97 18.87
C LEU A 528 21.35 1.53 20.17
N ASP A 529 20.46 2.51 20.10
CA ASP A 529 19.63 2.92 21.23
C ASP A 529 18.51 1.90 21.44
N CYS A 530 18.68 1.08 22.47
CA CYS A 530 17.75 0.01 22.84
C CYS A 530 16.87 0.38 24.04
N GLU A 531 16.95 1.60 24.57
CA GLU A 531 16.18 2.03 25.74
C GLU A 531 14.74 2.43 25.38
N GLN A 532 14.48 2.72 24.11
CA GLN A 532 13.21 3.27 23.65
C GLN A 532 12.70 2.59 22.37
N ARG A 533 11.37 2.58 22.18
CA ARG A 533 10.78 2.23 20.90
C ARG A 533 11.09 3.28 19.86
N ALA A 534 11.20 2.82 18.61
CA ALA A 534 11.41 3.70 17.48
C ALA A 534 10.13 4.45 17.08
N TRP A 535 10.33 5.46 16.28
CA TRP A 535 9.35 6.14 15.45
C TRP A 535 9.83 6.11 14.00
N TYR A 536 8.92 6.34 13.07
CA TYR A 536 9.27 6.57 11.67
C TYR A 536 8.38 7.65 11.05
N GLN A 537 8.88 8.23 9.97
CA GLN A 537 8.17 9.24 9.21
C GLN A 537 8.45 9.07 7.72
N THR A 538 7.39 9.05 6.88
CA THR A 538 7.50 8.90 5.43
C THR A 538 6.21 9.34 4.74
N ARG A 539 6.20 9.42 3.40
CA ARG A 539 5.00 9.71 2.60
C ARG A 539 4.31 8.45 2.15
N LEU A 540 3.00 8.42 2.30
CA LEU A 540 2.15 7.30 1.90
C LEU A 540 1.10 7.76 0.87
N GLY A 541 1.57 8.31 -0.26
CA GLY A 541 0.72 8.75 -1.38
C GLY A 541 0.24 10.19 -1.32
N GLY A 542 0.43 10.89 -0.21
CA GLY A 542 0.11 12.31 -0.03
C GLY A 542 1.30 13.25 -0.22
N HIS A 543 1.05 14.56 -0.13
CA HIS A 543 2.10 15.59 -0.19
C HIS A 543 2.89 15.73 1.12
N ARG A 544 2.36 15.23 2.23
CA ARG A 544 2.93 15.40 3.57
C ARG A 544 3.58 14.11 4.05
N ASP A 545 4.63 14.27 4.85
CA ASP A 545 5.19 13.17 5.60
C ASP A 545 4.24 12.81 6.76
N GLU A 546 3.99 11.53 6.96
CA GLU A 546 3.16 10.97 8.02
C GLU A 546 4.06 10.39 9.11
N TYR A 547 3.83 10.81 10.36
CA TYR A 547 4.61 10.39 11.53
C TYR A 547 3.89 9.26 12.27
N PHE A 548 4.63 8.22 12.63
CA PHE A 548 4.13 7.09 13.40
C PHE A 548 5.04 6.78 14.59
N GLN A 549 4.48 6.91 15.79
CA GLN A 549 5.12 6.40 17.01
C GLN A 549 4.81 4.92 17.15
N ILE A 550 5.83 4.08 17.32
CA ILE A 550 5.64 2.66 17.57
C ILE A 550 5.32 2.46 19.05
N THR A 551 4.13 1.97 19.36
CA THR A 551 3.66 1.81 20.74
C THR A 551 3.59 0.34 21.19
N SER A 552 3.56 -0.60 20.23
CA SER A 552 3.48 -2.05 20.50
C SER A 552 4.53 -2.81 19.67
N ASP A 553 4.72 -4.07 19.98
CA ASP A 553 5.57 -4.94 19.16
C ASP A 553 5.01 -5.06 17.75
N MET A 554 5.89 -4.89 16.76
CA MET A 554 5.54 -4.97 15.35
C MET A 554 6.65 -5.61 14.51
N ASP A 555 6.26 -6.21 13.38
CA ASP A 555 7.18 -6.78 12.41
C ASP A 555 6.50 -6.83 11.03
N GLN A 556 6.76 -5.84 10.20
CA GLN A 556 6.17 -5.77 8.86
C GLN A 556 6.66 -6.88 7.93
N GLY A 557 7.86 -7.39 8.16
CA GLY A 557 8.43 -8.53 7.43
C GLY A 557 8.04 -9.90 7.98
N ALA A 558 7.17 -9.98 8.97
CA ALA A 558 6.69 -11.26 9.49
C ALA A 558 5.80 -11.97 8.46
N PRO A 559 6.04 -13.26 8.16
CA PRO A 559 5.20 -13.99 7.22
C PRO A 559 3.81 -14.24 7.80
N ILE A 560 2.78 -13.98 6.99
CA ILE A 560 1.38 -14.30 7.34
C ILE A 560 1.11 -15.80 7.16
N SER A 561 1.76 -16.43 6.19
CA SER A 561 1.62 -17.86 5.89
C SER A 561 2.85 -18.37 5.16
N SER A 562 2.86 -19.66 4.82
CA SER A 562 3.94 -20.26 4.00
C SER A 562 4.06 -19.68 2.59
N ILE A 563 3.06 -18.94 2.12
CA ILE A 563 3.04 -18.35 0.77
C ILE A 563 3.04 -16.82 0.79
N VAL A 564 2.76 -16.17 1.93
CA VAL A 564 2.75 -14.71 2.07
C VAL A 564 3.86 -14.31 3.02
N SER A 565 4.90 -13.71 2.49
CA SER A 565 6.17 -13.49 3.17
C SER A 565 6.23 -12.25 4.06
N SER A 566 5.25 -11.35 3.98
CA SER A 566 5.24 -10.11 4.76
C SER A 566 3.83 -9.74 5.23
N SER A 567 3.73 -9.07 6.37
CA SER A 567 2.45 -8.59 6.91
C SER A 567 2.10 -7.19 6.45
N SER A 568 3.09 -6.34 6.16
CA SER A 568 2.92 -4.96 5.71
C SER A 568 4.21 -4.43 5.07
N ALA A 569 4.17 -3.20 4.57
CA ALA A 569 5.32 -2.40 4.14
C ALA A 569 4.93 -0.92 4.13
N LEU A 570 5.88 -0.03 3.84
CA LEU A 570 5.66 1.41 3.73
C LEU A 570 5.71 1.83 2.27
N GLY A 571 4.74 2.65 1.82
CA GLY A 571 4.72 3.16 0.45
C GLY A 571 5.93 4.05 0.12
N ALA A 572 6.31 4.89 1.08
CA ALA A 572 7.49 5.77 1.03
C ALA A 572 7.67 6.48 -0.32
N THR A 573 6.57 7.06 -0.82
CA THR A 573 6.41 7.53 -2.21
C THR A 573 7.30 8.70 -2.60
N SER A 574 8.01 9.31 -1.63
CA SER A 574 9.04 10.31 -1.87
C SER A 574 10.46 9.73 -2.08
N GLY A 575 10.65 8.41 -1.92
CA GLY A 575 11.99 7.81 -1.86
C GLY A 575 12.78 8.23 -0.62
N SER A 576 12.10 8.46 0.50
CA SER A 576 12.70 8.93 1.74
C SER A 576 11.96 8.37 2.96
N ILE A 577 12.71 8.04 4.00
CA ILE A 577 12.19 7.67 5.33
C ILE A 577 13.11 8.19 6.43
N CYS A 578 12.52 8.76 7.49
CA CYS A 578 13.21 9.00 8.75
C CYS A 578 12.86 7.88 9.74
N PHE A 579 13.86 7.43 10.50
CA PHE A 579 13.73 6.34 11.46
C PHE A 579 14.65 6.57 12.66
N GLY A 580 14.13 6.48 13.87
CA GLY A 580 14.95 6.75 15.06
C GLY A 580 14.20 6.53 16.36
N THR A 581 14.88 6.88 17.46
CA THR A 581 14.31 6.98 18.81
C THR A 581 14.17 8.46 19.19
N LEU A 582 13.71 8.75 20.40
CA LEU A 582 13.68 10.14 20.90
C LEU A 582 15.08 10.75 21.02
N ALA A 583 16.11 9.91 21.24
CA ALA A 583 17.48 10.39 21.37
C ALA A 583 18.07 10.80 20.01
N ARG A 584 17.98 9.92 19.00
CA ARG A 584 18.61 10.11 17.70
C ARG A 584 17.87 9.38 16.61
N GLY A 585 18.04 9.86 15.37
CA GLY A 585 17.47 9.22 14.18
C GLY A 585 18.38 9.35 12.97
N ILE A 586 18.02 8.61 11.96
CA ILE A 586 18.60 8.66 10.62
C ILE A 586 17.54 8.98 9.60
N ARG A 587 17.96 9.67 8.55
CA ARG A 587 17.21 9.82 7.31
C ARG A 587 17.85 8.92 6.26
N ILE A 588 17.02 8.17 5.54
CA ILE A 588 17.47 7.34 4.43
C ILE A 588 16.73 7.78 3.17
N ASP A 589 17.48 8.17 2.17
CA ASP A 589 16.98 8.56 0.85
C ASP A 589 17.45 7.55 -0.20
N TRP A 590 16.61 7.25 -1.19
CA TRP A 590 16.95 6.45 -2.36
C TRP A 590 16.20 6.97 -3.58
N ASN A 591 16.62 6.55 -4.77
CA ASN A 591 15.95 6.94 -6.01
C ASN A 591 14.98 5.84 -6.48
N PRO A 592 13.66 5.99 -6.30
CA PRO A 592 12.68 5.00 -6.75
C PRO A 592 12.67 4.79 -8.26
N ALA A 593 13.14 5.77 -9.05
CA ALA A 593 13.26 5.63 -10.50
C ALA A 593 14.37 4.63 -10.90
N LEU A 594 15.35 4.37 -10.01
CA LEU A 594 16.34 3.32 -10.18
C LEU A 594 15.88 2.00 -9.54
N CYS A 595 15.26 2.09 -8.36
CA CYS A 595 14.75 0.93 -7.65
C CYS A 595 13.62 1.35 -6.69
N ALA A 596 12.39 0.99 -7.01
CA ALA A 596 11.19 1.29 -6.20
C ALA A 596 11.05 0.33 -5.01
N ALA A 597 12.13 0.15 -4.24
CA ALA A 597 12.17 -0.66 -3.03
C ALA A 597 11.18 -0.13 -1.99
N LEU A 598 10.57 -1.03 -1.21
CA LEU A 598 9.68 -0.66 -0.11
C LEU A 598 10.37 -0.88 1.24
N PRO A 599 10.45 0.17 2.09
CA PRO A 599 10.96 -0.01 3.44
C PRO A 599 9.97 -0.77 4.32
N MET A 600 10.53 -1.53 5.27
CA MET A 600 9.83 -2.29 6.29
C MET A 600 10.51 -2.09 7.64
N ILE A 601 9.73 -2.15 8.70
CA ILE A 601 10.21 -1.91 10.06
C ILE A 601 9.80 -3.06 10.99
N SER A 602 10.67 -3.38 11.94
CA SER A 602 10.31 -4.15 13.13
C SER A 602 10.76 -3.42 14.39
N SER A 603 9.96 -3.52 15.43
CA SER A 603 10.28 -3.06 16.78
C SER A 603 9.72 -4.08 17.78
N LYS A 604 10.60 -4.69 18.58
CA LYS A 604 10.21 -5.72 19.54
C LYS A 604 10.76 -5.36 20.91
N LYS A 605 9.93 -5.47 21.94
CA LYS A 605 10.40 -5.44 23.32
C LYS A 605 11.02 -6.80 23.67
N ILE A 606 12.23 -6.80 24.16
CA ILE A 606 12.94 -7.98 24.64
C ILE A 606 13.45 -7.63 26.04
N ASP A 607 12.83 -8.22 27.04
CA ASP A 607 12.99 -7.84 28.45
C ASP A 607 12.70 -6.34 28.65
N GLU A 608 13.65 -5.56 29.14
CA GLU A 608 13.51 -4.12 29.36
C GLU A 608 14.08 -3.27 28.20
N GLN A 609 14.48 -3.90 27.08
CA GLN A 609 15.09 -3.24 25.94
C GLN A 609 14.24 -3.41 24.67
N TYR A 610 14.58 -2.64 23.65
CA TYR A 610 13.88 -2.65 22.37
C TYR A 610 14.83 -2.94 21.22
N LEU A 611 14.50 -3.91 20.39
CA LEU A 611 15.19 -4.18 19.13
C LEU A 611 14.44 -3.46 18.00
N ASN A 612 15.00 -2.35 17.51
CA ASN A 612 14.43 -1.52 16.46
C ASN A 612 15.22 -1.70 15.17
N ARG A 613 14.56 -2.14 14.09
CA ARG A 613 15.20 -2.40 12.80
C ARG A 613 14.37 -1.87 11.64
N LEU A 614 15.06 -1.37 10.61
CA LEU A 614 14.50 -0.99 9.32
C LEU A 614 15.27 -1.72 8.23
N TRP A 615 14.62 -2.10 7.12
CA TRP A 615 15.25 -2.67 5.92
C TRP A 615 14.43 -2.35 4.68
N PHE A 616 15.00 -2.63 3.50
CA PHE A 616 14.35 -2.41 2.21
C PHE A 616 14.07 -3.75 1.55
N SER A 617 12.84 -3.95 1.08
CA SER A 617 12.45 -5.13 0.32
C SER A 617 12.40 -4.84 -1.17
N LEU A 618 12.98 -5.75 -1.97
CA LEU A 618 12.97 -5.73 -3.44
C LEU A 618 12.02 -6.79 -4.02
N ALA A 619 11.66 -7.79 -3.24
CA ALA A 619 10.70 -8.82 -3.61
C ALA A 619 10.06 -9.43 -2.38
N GLU A 620 8.76 -9.65 -2.46
CA GLU A 620 7.98 -10.39 -1.47
C GLU A 620 7.13 -11.44 -2.17
N ALA A 621 6.91 -12.57 -1.48
CA ALA A 621 6.10 -13.65 -2.01
C ALA A 621 4.64 -13.52 -1.58
N ASP A 622 3.73 -13.74 -2.51
CA ASP A 622 2.31 -14.05 -2.27
C ASP A 622 1.80 -14.99 -3.38
N GLU A 623 0.50 -15.22 -3.43
CA GLU A 623 -0.12 -16.06 -4.45
C GLU A 623 -0.03 -15.50 -5.89
N THR A 624 0.34 -14.24 -6.06
CA THR A 624 0.49 -13.60 -7.39
C THR A 624 1.91 -13.68 -7.94
N LEU A 625 2.88 -14.10 -7.13
CA LEU A 625 4.28 -14.20 -7.54
C LEU A 625 4.43 -15.09 -8.77
N LYS A 626 5.10 -14.58 -9.79
CA LYS A 626 5.40 -15.29 -11.04
C LYS A 626 6.90 -15.21 -11.34
N PRO A 627 7.49 -16.22 -11.99
CA PRO A 627 8.88 -16.17 -12.44
C PRO A 627 9.11 -15.08 -13.49
N GLY A 628 10.38 -14.70 -13.72
CA GLY A 628 10.77 -13.78 -14.78
C GLY A 628 10.91 -12.31 -14.36
N GLY A 629 10.79 -12.01 -13.07
CA GLY A 629 11.07 -10.66 -12.57
C GLY A 629 12.57 -10.29 -12.61
N GLN A 630 12.86 -9.00 -12.54
CA GLN A 630 14.21 -8.45 -12.47
C GLN A 630 14.49 -7.92 -11.05
N LEU A 631 15.69 -8.24 -10.51
CA LEU A 631 16.27 -7.52 -9.38
C LEU A 631 16.96 -6.25 -9.89
N LEU A 632 16.76 -5.16 -9.19
CA LEU A 632 17.38 -3.88 -9.46
C LEU A 632 18.43 -3.59 -8.39
N SER A 633 19.51 -2.91 -8.79
CA SER A 633 20.51 -2.41 -7.84
C SER A 633 19.90 -1.31 -6.99
N LEU A 634 20.27 -1.27 -5.72
CA LEU A 634 19.79 -0.27 -4.77
C LEU A 634 20.98 0.49 -4.16
N GLU A 635 20.92 1.80 -4.17
CA GLU A 635 21.79 2.69 -3.42
C GLU A 635 20.97 3.46 -2.39
N LEU A 636 21.39 3.46 -1.15
CA LEU A 636 20.81 4.17 -0.02
C LEU A 636 21.74 5.29 0.42
N CYS A 637 21.23 6.48 0.61
CA CYS A 637 21.92 7.61 1.22
C CYS A 637 21.47 7.75 2.67
N ILE A 638 22.34 7.44 3.62
CA ILE A 638 22.08 7.47 5.06
C ILE A 638 22.71 8.74 5.63
N SER A 639 21.91 9.57 6.29
CA SER A 639 22.35 10.82 6.93
C SER A 639 21.73 10.96 8.32
N PRO A 640 22.26 11.82 9.19
CA PRO A 640 21.62 12.11 10.47
C PRO A 640 20.26 12.79 10.24
N ASP A 641 19.26 12.44 11.06
CA ASP A 641 17.97 13.16 11.06
C ASP A 641 18.13 14.48 11.80
N SER A 642 17.77 15.59 11.16
CA SER A 642 17.71 16.89 11.82
C SER A 642 16.46 16.93 12.69
N GLN A 643 16.61 17.07 14.01
CA GLN A 643 15.54 17.06 15.01
C GLN A 643 14.38 18.05 14.81
N THR A 644 14.43 18.89 13.78
CA THR A 644 13.48 20.00 13.52
C THR A 644 12.10 19.55 13.04
N SER A 645 11.90 18.28 12.71
CA SER A 645 10.63 17.76 12.15
C SER A 645 9.75 16.99 13.14
N ARG A 646 10.11 16.92 14.42
CA ARG A 646 9.34 16.16 15.42
C ARG A 646 8.15 16.95 15.94
N PRO A 647 6.94 16.37 16.06
CA PRO A 647 5.87 16.98 16.85
C PRO A 647 6.40 17.17 18.29
N SER A 648 6.18 18.36 18.86
CA SER A 648 6.63 18.63 20.23
C SER A 648 5.99 17.61 21.19
N ALA A 649 6.76 17.06 22.11
CA ALA A 649 6.30 16.08 23.11
C ALA A 649 5.12 16.57 23.98
N THR A 650 4.77 17.85 23.89
CA THR A 650 3.62 18.49 24.55
C THR A 650 2.27 18.18 23.90
N GLU A 651 2.22 17.70 22.65
CA GLU A 651 0.96 17.31 22.01
C GLU A 651 0.58 15.85 22.28
N THR A 652 1.55 14.99 22.57
CA THR A 652 1.33 13.57 22.89
C THR A 652 0.87 13.32 24.33
N SER A 653 1.25 14.17 25.28
CA SER A 653 0.88 14.00 26.71
C SER A 653 -0.58 14.40 27.04
N LYS A 654 -1.27 15.15 26.18
CA LYS A 654 -2.68 15.50 26.41
C LYS A 654 -3.67 14.38 26.06
N THR A 655 -3.21 13.36 25.33
CA THR A 655 -4.04 12.20 24.96
C THR A 655 -3.95 11.06 25.99
N GLU A 656 -2.89 10.99 26.78
CA GLU A 656 -2.73 9.96 27.82
C GLU A 656 -3.38 10.31 29.17
N GLU A 657 -3.53 11.60 29.51
CA GLU A 657 -4.18 12.02 30.77
C GLU A 657 -5.72 12.01 30.72
N GLN A 658 -6.33 11.79 29.54
CA GLN A 658 -7.80 11.66 29.41
C GLN A 658 -8.30 10.22 29.37
N SER A 659 -7.44 9.21 29.53
CA SER A 659 -7.80 7.78 29.50
C SER A 659 -7.46 7.01 30.79
N LEU A 660 -7.33 7.71 31.92
CA LEU A 660 -7.25 7.08 33.27
C LEU A 660 -8.52 7.36 34.06
#